data_022cd824533054244dd514daf4a68e15
#
_entry.id   022cd824533054244dd514daf4a68e15
#
_cell.length_a   1.000
_cell.length_b   1.000
_cell.length_c   1.000
_cell.angle_alpha   90.00
_cell.angle_beta   90.00
_cell.angle_gamma   90.00
#
_symmetry.space_group_name_H-M   'P 1'
#
loop_
_entity.id
_entity.type
_entity.pdbx_description
1 polymer ?
#
loop_
_entity_poly.entity_id
_entity_poly.type
_entity_poly.pdbx_seq_one_letter_code
_entity_poly.pdbx_strand_id
1 'polypeptide(L)'
;MKKTNLAFSLLCLSMGSVHAQIATENVNLPVVKSTTTTSTQQQHIIERMRDTWRQNFVPSGPAAPGLSAEYVASLNKTANKLWKGIDKNTPAGQLWADTVLDSESTSGRLKLGTTLYTVYQRLFTLAKAWATPGTDLYKNAQLYTVLKSALINLNQDYYNDQTPEWGNWWNWELGISRSVNNTLVILYDDLPSTLIDKYNLATRHFVRDPRYLAEGSGAPYSTTKNAFTSTGGNRIDSAMVVFVRGLLANDPGEISAAVTSVPEVLNTVQSGDGFYKDGSFIQHKDLPYSGTYGQVLLNGLGLIKNSVAGTPWDFSVEDNRRIYDVIRQAFLPLLHEGKMPDAVNGRSISRKNGQDQDVGASVMNAIALFVNGAPPEEKRHIEQVLKAQLNSKTTEYYHTHLPENLTSWQVITRIQQDSHLPPAPRTAGGKLYADMDRLIYQGTNYLAVVAMHSNRTGSYECINNENLKGQRTSDGMTWLYLPNDDQYRDYWPVVDSRFLPGTTSAGEQGWCDEQYRVTQLGRANIAWAGGNTLNKWASASMHLKVPTYSLKAKKSWFMAPHEMIMLGSQISSSSPAVTTIANQKISGSAKVLVDGIVLQPGEERKATQSVVLNDKGNNIIWKPLAGSSAQVSVKQRQGNWADIGTSSGKVSAQFLTIIQPHSAESDNHYAWVVFPSGSASPSVNADITLLANDAKVQAVSLPGQQVIYANFWRSATVGGIHALTPMSLIMTPTTQGYQIAVSSPRRDSRVSFQLPDNAIPFHISSDPDKRVSLNGDIVSVNMTNLRGSSYSFELSKNK
;
A
#
# COMPACT_ATOMS: atom_id res chain seq x y z
N MET A 1 18.74 56.99 13.35
CA MET A 1 17.76 58.11 13.63
C MET A 1 16.41 57.68 12.99
N LYS A 2 15.38 57.78 13.81
CA LYS A 2 13.94 57.72 13.53
C LYS A 2 13.35 56.39 13.04
N LYS A 3 12.73 55.76 14.01
CA LYS A 3 11.63 54.76 13.92
C LYS A 3 10.38 55.42 13.31
N THR A 4 9.65 54.68 12.47
CA THR A 4 8.23 54.97 12.23
C THR A 4 7.46 53.67 12.28
N ASN A 5 6.62 53.53 13.29
CA ASN A 5 5.60 52.48 13.46
C ASN A 5 4.47 52.75 12.48
N LEU A 6 3.98 51.73 11.79
CA LEU A 6 2.64 51.72 11.20
C LEU A 6 1.85 50.60 11.81
N ALA A 7 0.83 50.95 12.57
CA ALA A 7 -0.21 50.08 13.06
C ALA A 7 -1.17 49.75 11.94
N PHE A 8 -1.50 48.46 11.75
CA PHE A 8 -2.64 48.00 10.96
C PHE A 8 -3.70 47.44 11.90
N SER A 9 -4.86 48.07 11.82
CA SER A 9 -6.05 47.77 12.57
C SER A 9 -6.67 46.44 12.17
N LEU A 10 -6.98 45.60 13.19
CA LEU A 10 -7.83 44.43 13.09
C LEU A 10 -9.28 44.88 12.78
N LEU A 11 -9.83 44.35 11.72
CA LEU A 11 -11.29 44.30 11.50
C LEU A 11 -11.75 42.89 11.80
N CYS A 12 -12.35 42.70 12.99
CA CYS A 12 -13.06 41.46 13.36
C CYS A 12 -14.38 41.35 12.63
N LEU A 13 -14.52 40.39 11.74
CA LEU A 13 -15.82 39.89 11.30
C LEU A 13 -16.13 38.61 12.09
N SER A 14 -17.10 38.76 12.99
CA SER A 14 -17.71 37.69 13.77
C SER A 14 -18.52 36.76 12.87
N MET A 15 -18.06 35.52 12.70
CA MET A 15 -18.95 34.41 12.32
C MET A 15 -19.15 33.51 13.53
N GLY A 16 -20.40 33.38 13.93
CA GLY A 16 -20.84 32.66 15.09
C GLY A 16 -20.46 31.18 15.05
N SER A 17 -19.65 30.78 15.98
CA SER A 17 -19.41 29.38 16.33
C SER A 17 -20.55 28.89 17.22
N VAL A 18 -21.36 27.95 16.71
CA VAL A 18 -22.25 27.16 17.54
C VAL A 18 -21.36 26.23 18.37
N HIS A 19 -21.12 26.61 19.61
CA HIS A 19 -20.54 25.74 20.61
C HIS A 19 -21.60 24.74 21.07
N ALA A 20 -21.53 23.50 20.63
CA ALA A 20 -22.13 22.41 21.37
C ALA A 20 -21.32 22.24 22.65
N GLN A 21 -21.82 22.70 23.76
CA GLN A 21 -21.35 22.35 25.10
C GLN A 21 -21.60 20.86 25.31
N ILE A 22 -20.57 20.05 25.14
CA ILE A 22 -20.54 18.70 25.69
C ILE A 22 -20.18 18.87 27.15
N ALA A 23 -21.17 18.64 28.02
CA ALA A 23 -20.97 18.57 29.46
C ALA A 23 -19.91 17.50 29.75
N THR A 24 -18.81 17.92 30.35
CA THR A 24 -17.84 17.01 30.96
C THR A 24 -18.44 16.47 32.25
N GLU A 25 -19.26 15.43 32.13
CA GLU A 25 -19.49 14.57 33.25
C GLU A 25 -18.20 13.75 33.47
N ASN A 26 -17.55 13.96 34.59
CA ASN A 26 -16.56 13.07 35.16
C ASN A 26 -17.22 11.72 35.43
N VAL A 27 -17.26 10.86 34.42
CA VAL A 27 -17.62 9.46 34.62
C VAL A 27 -16.40 8.79 35.24
N ASN A 28 -16.38 8.76 36.59
CA ASN A 28 -15.62 7.79 37.34
C ASN A 28 -16.16 6.41 36.92
N LEU A 29 -15.61 5.81 35.87
CA LEU A 29 -15.88 4.41 35.59
C LEU A 29 -15.28 3.59 36.75
N PRO A 30 -16.08 2.79 37.42
CA PRO A 30 -15.57 1.90 38.45
C PRO A 30 -14.55 0.98 37.78
N VAL A 31 -13.40 0.80 38.40
CA VAL A 31 -12.48 -0.30 38.14
C VAL A 31 -13.25 -1.58 38.41
N VAL A 32 -13.94 -2.09 37.42
CA VAL A 32 -14.58 -3.40 37.50
C VAL A 32 -13.42 -4.40 37.53
N LYS A 33 -13.01 -4.79 38.74
CA LYS A 33 -12.37 -6.08 38.90
C LYS A 33 -13.41 -7.10 38.47
N SER A 34 -13.32 -7.58 37.25
CA SER A 34 -14.12 -8.68 36.76
C SER A 34 -13.68 -9.92 37.52
N THR A 35 -14.36 -10.19 38.62
CA THR A 35 -14.26 -11.47 39.34
C THR A 35 -15.24 -12.48 38.75
N THR A 36 -15.36 -12.52 37.43
CA THR A 36 -16.04 -13.63 36.77
C THR A 36 -15.09 -14.81 36.81
N THR A 37 -15.38 -15.78 37.68
CA THR A 37 -14.64 -17.03 37.74
C THR A 37 -14.77 -17.69 36.38
N THR A 38 -13.69 -17.71 35.62
CA THR A 38 -13.64 -18.32 34.29
C THR A 38 -13.95 -19.81 34.45
N SER A 39 -14.91 -20.33 33.69
CA SER A 39 -15.19 -21.77 33.74
C SER A 39 -13.96 -22.57 33.28
N THR A 40 -13.79 -23.78 33.82
CA THR A 40 -12.69 -24.69 33.40
C THR A 40 -12.64 -24.86 31.88
N GLN A 41 -13.78 -24.94 31.22
CA GLN A 41 -13.87 -25.04 29.77
C GLN A 41 -13.36 -23.79 29.05
N GLN A 42 -13.69 -22.59 29.56
CA GLN A 42 -13.18 -21.34 28.98
C GLN A 42 -11.68 -21.22 29.15
N GLN A 43 -11.13 -21.65 30.29
CA GLN A 43 -9.68 -21.69 30.53
C GLN A 43 -8.96 -22.55 29.51
N HIS A 44 -9.44 -23.77 29.26
CA HIS A 44 -8.87 -24.66 28.23
C HIS A 44 -8.95 -24.07 26.82
N ILE A 45 -10.00 -23.32 26.50
CA ILE A 45 -10.09 -22.63 25.22
C ILE A 45 -9.04 -21.52 25.12
N ILE A 46 -8.88 -20.71 26.18
CA ILE A 46 -7.88 -19.64 26.22
C ILE A 46 -6.46 -20.20 26.14
N GLU A 47 -6.17 -21.32 26.83
CA GLU A 47 -4.89 -22.04 26.72
C GLU A 47 -4.59 -22.44 25.28
N ARG A 48 -5.55 -23.07 24.58
CA ARG A 48 -5.40 -23.42 23.17
C ARG A 48 -5.18 -22.20 22.26
N MET A 49 -5.89 -21.09 22.49
CA MET A 49 -5.68 -19.85 21.74
C MET A 49 -4.28 -19.29 22.00
N ARG A 50 -3.78 -19.33 23.24
CA ARG A 50 -2.42 -18.91 23.57
C ARG A 50 -1.38 -19.80 22.89
N ASP A 51 -1.58 -21.10 22.87
CA ASP A 51 -0.71 -22.05 22.15
C ASP A 51 -0.72 -21.77 20.64
N THR A 52 -1.90 -21.53 20.06
CA THR A 52 -2.02 -21.14 18.64
C THR A 52 -1.27 -19.85 18.35
N TRP A 53 -1.36 -18.84 19.24
CA TRP A 53 -0.60 -17.62 19.12
C TRP A 53 0.91 -17.87 19.21
N ARG A 54 1.36 -18.70 20.15
CA ARG A 54 2.76 -19.10 20.33
C ARG A 54 3.33 -19.81 19.09
N GLN A 55 2.54 -20.66 18.43
CA GLN A 55 2.94 -21.41 17.24
C GLN A 55 3.28 -20.51 16.03
N ASN A 56 2.84 -19.26 16.04
CA ASN A 56 3.26 -18.31 15.02
C ASN A 56 4.77 -17.99 15.10
N PHE A 57 5.42 -18.21 16.23
CA PHE A 57 6.80 -17.83 16.49
C PHE A 57 7.72 -19.00 16.83
N VAL A 58 7.17 -20.08 17.37
CA VAL A 58 7.93 -21.23 17.84
C VAL A 58 7.27 -22.50 17.34
N PRO A 59 8.02 -23.43 16.69
CA PRO A 59 7.47 -24.70 16.23
C PRO A 59 6.92 -25.53 17.38
N SER A 60 5.81 -26.22 17.16
CA SER A 60 5.16 -27.12 18.13
C SER A 60 5.73 -28.55 18.10
N GLY A 61 7.00 -28.74 17.89
CA GLY A 61 7.64 -30.08 17.88
C GLY A 61 9.00 -30.03 17.20
N PRO A 62 9.66 -31.19 17.07
CA PRO A 62 10.90 -31.26 16.31
C PRO A 62 10.64 -30.79 14.89
N ALA A 63 11.53 -29.91 14.44
CA ALA A 63 11.40 -29.22 13.18
C ALA A 63 11.20 -30.22 12.02
N ALA A 64 10.15 -30.03 11.22
CA ALA A 64 9.95 -30.79 10.00
C ALA A 64 11.16 -30.61 9.05
N PRO A 65 11.63 -31.64 8.34
CA PRO A 65 12.79 -31.51 7.44
C PRO A 65 12.55 -30.40 6.38
N GLY A 66 13.60 -29.64 6.09
CA GLY A 66 13.61 -28.60 5.06
C GLY A 66 13.35 -27.20 5.62
N LEU A 67 12.13 -26.75 5.63
CA LEU A 67 11.73 -25.39 6.00
C LEU A 67 12.15 -24.97 7.41
N SER A 68 11.96 -25.87 8.33
CA SER A 68 12.37 -25.69 9.72
C SER A 68 13.88 -25.53 9.88
N ALA A 69 14.69 -26.17 9.06
CA ALA A 69 16.15 -26.06 9.10
C ALA A 69 16.61 -24.66 8.69
N GLU A 70 16.06 -24.09 7.65
CA GLU A 70 16.38 -22.73 7.19
C GLU A 70 15.96 -21.66 8.22
N TYR A 71 14.74 -21.78 8.77
CA TYR A 71 14.26 -20.92 9.84
C TYR A 71 15.16 -21.00 11.07
N VAL A 72 15.45 -22.23 11.54
CA VAL A 72 16.33 -22.45 12.70
C VAL A 72 17.72 -21.88 12.46
N ALA A 73 18.31 -22.08 11.27
CA ALA A 73 19.62 -21.55 10.93
C ALA A 73 19.65 -20.02 10.94
N SER A 74 18.62 -19.37 10.38
CA SER A 74 18.51 -17.91 10.36
C SER A 74 18.29 -17.34 11.77
N LEU A 75 17.36 -17.92 12.52
CA LEU A 75 17.11 -17.55 13.91
C LEU A 75 18.38 -17.73 14.75
N ASN A 76 19.07 -18.86 14.59
CA ASN A 76 20.31 -19.17 15.31
C ASN A 76 21.40 -18.14 15.03
N LYS A 77 21.61 -17.79 13.76
CA LYS A 77 22.57 -16.75 13.37
C LYS A 77 22.28 -15.41 14.04
N THR A 78 21.03 -14.96 14.00
CA THR A 78 20.61 -13.67 14.56
C THR A 78 20.70 -13.69 16.09
N ALA A 79 20.16 -14.71 16.72
CA ALA A 79 20.16 -14.86 18.18
C ALA A 79 21.56 -14.99 18.75
N ASN A 80 22.45 -15.76 18.13
CA ASN A 80 23.86 -15.89 18.56
C ASN A 80 24.61 -14.56 18.48
N LYS A 81 24.34 -13.74 17.44
CA LYS A 81 24.92 -12.39 17.35
C LYS A 81 24.45 -11.51 18.51
N LEU A 82 23.15 -11.52 18.81
CA LEU A 82 22.57 -10.77 19.93
C LEU A 82 23.11 -11.27 21.27
N TRP A 83 23.16 -12.59 21.48
CA TRP A 83 23.65 -13.21 22.71
C TRP A 83 25.11 -12.88 23.00
N LYS A 84 25.96 -12.96 21.97
CA LYS A 84 27.37 -12.58 22.08
C LYS A 84 27.58 -11.09 22.33
N GLY A 85 26.67 -10.26 21.88
CA GLY A 85 26.71 -8.80 22.05
C GLY A 85 26.19 -8.32 23.40
N ILE A 86 25.63 -9.20 24.24
CA ILE A 86 25.20 -8.81 25.61
C ILE A 86 26.43 -8.53 26.46
N ASP A 87 26.47 -7.33 27.02
CA ASP A 87 27.47 -7.00 28.04
C ASP A 87 26.95 -7.50 29.41
N LYS A 88 27.60 -8.56 29.89
CA LYS A 88 27.25 -9.23 31.16
C LYS A 88 27.62 -8.41 32.40
N ASN A 89 28.39 -7.32 32.24
CA ASN A 89 28.93 -6.50 33.32
C ASN A 89 28.24 -5.14 33.42
N THR A 90 27.24 -4.86 32.61
CA THR A 90 26.51 -3.58 32.64
C THR A 90 25.48 -3.52 33.77
N PRO A 91 25.12 -2.29 34.22
CA PRO A 91 24.01 -2.10 35.15
C PRO A 91 22.73 -2.77 34.64
N ALA A 92 21.91 -3.24 35.56
CA ALA A 92 20.61 -3.82 35.27
C ALA A 92 19.81 -2.93 34.30
N GLY A 93 19.41 -3.47 33.14
CA GLY A 93 18.66 -2.75 32.10
C GLY A 93 19.44 -2.42 30.85
N GLN A 94 20.73 -2.18 30.90
CA GLN A 94 21.54 -1.95 29.72
C GLN A 94 22.19 -3.28 29.23
N LEU A 95 21.56 -3.91 28.26
CA LEU A 95 22.02 -5.22 27.78
C LEU A 95 23.01 -5.13 26.63
N TRP A 96 22.96 -4.10 25.81
CA TRP A 96 23.82 -3.88 24.65
C TRP A 96 24.38 -2.48 24.65
N ALA A 97 25.64 -2.32 24.25
CA ALA A 97 26.33 -1.03 24.24
C ALA A 97 25.65 0.04 23.35
N ASP A 98 24.93 -0.37 22.33
CA ASP A 98 24.19 0.51 21.41
C ASP A 98 22.77 0.85 21.86
N THR A 99 22.31 0.32 23.01
CA THR A 99 20.97 0.58 23.57
C THR A 99 21.05 1.21 24.96
N VAL A 100 21.60 2.43 25.00
CA VAL A 100 21.68 3.20 26.25
C VAL A 100 20.30 3.68 26.69
N LEU A 101 19.84 3.26 27.86
CA LEU A 101 18.58 3.66 28.47
C LEU A 101 18.78 4.91 29.34
N ASP A 102 18.71 6.10 28.73
CA ASP A 102 18.84 7.39 29.43
C ASP A 102 17.44 7.92 29.78
N SER A 103 17.09 7.78 31.07
CA SER A 103 15.86 8.34 31.65
C SER A 103 16.09 9.69 32.35
N GLU A 104 17.32 10.19 32.41
CA GLU A 104 17.67 11.38 33.17
C GLU A 104 17.66 12.65 32.32
N SER A 105 18.31 12.61 31.14
CA SER A 105 18.34 13.75 30.25
C SER A 105 17.06 13.90 29.44
N THR A 106 16.68 15.12 29.09
CA THR A 106 15.51 15.39 28.22
C THR A 106 15.70 14.73 26.85
N SER A 107 16.90 14.78 26.28
CA SER A 107 17.21 14.15 24.99
C SER A 107 17.13 12.63 25.06
N GLY A 108 17.59 12.03 26.16
CA GLY A 108 17.52 10.60 26.43
C GLY A 108 16.06 10.14 26.56
N ARG A 109 15.27 10.83 27.35
CA ARG A 109 13.83 10.54 27.54
C ARG A 109 13.06 10.53 26.21
N LEU A 110 13.29 11.49 25.32
CA LEU A 110 12.63 11.53 24.00
C LEU A 110 12.98 10.33 23.10
N LYS A 111 14.13 9.70 23.30
CA LYS A 111 14.59 8.51 22.58
C LYS A 111 14.29 7.20 23.32
N LEU A 112 13.96 7.29 24.62
CA LEU A 112 13.82 6.13 25.49
C LEU A 112 12.85 5.08 24.94
N GLY A 113 11.67 5.51 24.47
CA GLY A 113 10.68 4.59 23.89
C GLY A 113 11.23 3.82 22.67
N THR A 114 11.99 4.48 21.79
CA THR A 114 12.61 3.81 20.62
C THR A 114 13.70 2.83 21.05
N THR A 115 14.50 3.21 22.05
CA THR A 115 15.56 2.34 22.57
C THR A 115 15.00 1.12 23.29
N LEU A 116 13.99 1.33 24.16
CA LEU A 116 13.28 0.22 24.82
C LEU A 116 12.61 -0.72 23.82
N TYR A 117 11.96 -0.19 22.80
CA TYR A 117 11.39 -1.01 21.72
C TYR A 117 12.47 -1.91 21.09
N THR A 118 13.64 -1.36 20.80
CA THR A 118 14.77 -2.14 20.26
C THR A 118 15.23 -3.24 21.24
N VAL A 119 15.32 -2.93 22.52
CA VAL A 119 15.67 -3.91 23.57
C VAL A 119 14.64 -5.04 23.62
N TYR A 120 13.34 -4.73 23.68
CA TYR A 120 12.31 -5.76 23.72
C TYR A 120 12.23 -6.60 22.44
N GLN A 121 12.50 -6.05 21.26
CA GLN A 121 12.61 -6.81 20.01
C GLN A 121 13.79 -7.82 20.06
N ARG A 122 14.91 -7.42 20.63
CA ARG A 122 16.06 -8.32 20.81
C ARG A 122 15.78 -9.42 21.83
N LEU A 123 15.11 -9.09 22.94
CA LEU A 123 14.67 -10.09 23.92
C LEU A 123 13.67 -11.08 23.32
N PHE A 124 12.73 -10.61 22.52
CA PHE A 124 11.80 -11.47 21.78
C PHE A 124 12.53 -12.43 20.85
N THR A 125 13.55 -11.96 20.12
CA THR A 125 14.37 -12.82 19.26
C THR A 125 15.13 -13.88 20.06
N LEU A 126 15.69 -13.51 21.20
CA LEU A 126 16.39 -14.44 22.11
C LEU A 126 15.42 -15.45 22.74
N ALA A 127 14.20 -15.02 23.11
CA ALA A 127 13.16 -15.90 23.64
C ALA A 127 12.71 -16.92 22.57
N LYS A 128 12.55 -16.51 21.32
CA LYS A 128 12.30 -17.43 20.20
C LYS A 128 13.39 -18.48 20.08
N ALA A 129 14.66 -18.07 20.10
CA ALA A 129 15.79 -19.00 20.00
C ALA A 129 15.85 -19.94 21.21
N TRP A 130 15.60 -19.44 22.40
CA TRP A 130 15.55 -20.27 23.62
C TRP A 130 14.44 -21.33 23.56
N ALA A 131 13.31 -21.01 22.96
CA ALA A 131 12.16 -21.92 22.88
C ALA A 131 12.16 -22.83 21.64
N THR A 132 13.03 -22.56 20.63
CA THR A 132 13.02 -23.29 19.35
C THR A 132 14.01 -24.45 19.34
N PRO A 133 13.57 -25.71 19.25
CA PRO A 133 14.46 -26.86 19.11
C PRO A 133 15.40 -26.72 17.91
N GLY A 134 16.66 -27.11 18.09
CA GLY A 134 17.67 -27.06 17.04
C GLY A 134 18.48 -25.76 16.97
N THR A 135 18.17 -24.74 17.76
CA THR A 135 19.06 -23.58 17.96
C THR A 135 20.13 -23.91 19.03
N ASP A 136 21.30 -23.26 18.96
CA ASP A 136 22.37 -23.39 19.96
C ASP A 136 21.94 -22.91 21.34
N LEU A 137 20.91 -22.06 21.37
CA LEU A 137 20.37 -21.44 22.58
C LEU A 137 19.13 -22.14 23.12
N TYR A 138 18.71 -23.27 22.51
CA TYR A 138 17.54 -24.00 22.95
C TYR A 138 17.66 -24.44 24.42
N LYS A 139 16.72 -24.00 25.25
CA LYS A 139 16.67 -24.26 26.70
C LYS A 139 18.00 -23.97 27.45
N ASN A 140 18.77 -23.03 26.92
CA ASN A 140 20.02 -22.60 27.57
C ASN A 140 19.71 -21.90 28.91
N ALA A 141 20.20 -22.44 30.03
CA ALA A 141 19.91 -21.97 31.37
C ALA A 141 20.44 -20.55 31.65
N GLN A 142 21.63 -20.21 31.09
CA GLN A 142 22.23 -18.90 31.26
C GLN A 142 21.42 -17.84 30.50
N LEU A 143 20.98 -18.12 29.27
CA LEU A 143 20.13 -17.24 28.50
C LEU A 143 18.77 -17.02 29.20
N TYR A 144 18.17 -18.09 29.74
CA TYR A 144 16.93 -17.96 30.50
C TYR A 144 17.08 -17.03 31.71
N THR A 145 18.16 -17.17 32.47
CA THR A 145 18.46 -16.30 33.61
C THR A 145 18.56 -14.84 33.17
N VAL A 146 19.24 -14.56 32.07
CA VAL A 146 19.37 -13.19 31.52
C VAL A 146 18.02 -12.67 31.06
N LEU A 147 17.23 -13.44 30.31
CA LEU A 147 15.88 -13.05 29.84
C LEU A 147 14.98 -12.69 31.02
N LYS A 148 14.93 -13.56 32.05
CA LYS A 148 14.11 -13.33 33.24
C LYS A 148 14.56 -12.08 34.00
N SER A 149 15.85 -11.92 34.26
CA SER A 149 16.38 -10.77 34.98
C SER A 149 16.17 -9.46 34.21
N ALA A 150 16.36 -9.48 32.88
CA ALA A 150 16.09 -8.34 32.02
C ALA A 150 14.61 -7.92 32.06
N LEU A 151 13.71 -8.88 31.95
CA LEU A 151 12.27 -8.59 32.03
C LEU A 151 11.88 -8.01 33.39
N ILE A 152 12.45 -8.51 34.51
CA ILE A 152 12.20 -7.96 35.85
C ILE A 152 12.66 -6.51 35.94
N ASN A 153 13.90 -6.24 35.55
CA ASN A 153 14.52 -4.91 35.68
C ASN A 153 13.86 -3.89 34.73
N LEU A 154 13.59 -4.28 33.49
CA LEU A 154 12.92 -3.39 32.50
C LEU A 154 11.51 -3.02 32.94
N ASN A 155 10.77 -3.96 33.54
CA ASN A 155 9.46 -3.64 34.12
C ASN A 155 9.60 -2.70 35.32
N GLN A 156 10.53 -3.00 36.23
CA GLN A 156 10.70 -2.20 37.45
C GLN A 156 11.08 -0.75 37.12
N ASP A 157 12.02 -0.54 36.21
CA ASP A 157 12.69 0.75 36.05
C ASP A 157 12.16 1.58 34.87
N TYR A 158 11.54 0.96 33.84
CA TYR A 158 11.25 1.64 32.58
C TYR A 158 9.87 1.42 32.01
N TYR A 159 9.26 0.22 32.13
CA TYR A 159 8.00 -0.11 31.46
C TYR A 159 7.01 -0.75 32.43
N ASN A 160 6.30 0.09 33.17
CA ASN A 160 5.33 -0.30 34.19
C ASN A 160 4.10 0.63 34.18
N ASP A 161 3.15 0.38 35.09
CA ASP A 161 1.90 1.13 35.22
C ASP A 161 2.06 2.56 35.80
N GLN A 162 3.29 2.97 36.13
CA GLN A 162 3.62 4.31 36.63
C GLN A 162 4.45 5.10 35.60
N THR A 163 4.92 4.47 34.53
CA THR A 163 5.81 5.11 33.55
C THR A 163 5.02 6.02 32.63
N PRO A 164 5.36 7.31 32.51
CA PRO A 164 4.76 8.20 31.52
C PRO A 164 5.33 7.96 30.13
N GLU A 165 4.55 8.24 29.09
CA GLU A 165 5.04 8.23 27.72
C GLU A 165 5.96 9.40 27.42
N TRP A 166 7.07 9.11 26.72
CA TRP A 166 8.01 10.09 26.23
C TRP A 166 8.21 9.97 24.73
N GLY A 167 8.19 11.10 24.01
CA GLY A 167 8.40 11.13 22.57
C GLY A 167 7.25 10.48 21.80
N ASN A 168 7.55 9.52 20.95
CA ASN A 168 6.55 8.90 20.09
C ASN A 168 5.72 7.86 20.85
N TRP A 169 4.43 8.13 21.03
CA TRP A 169 3.43 7.27 21.66
C TRP A 169 3.44 5.84 21.08
N TRP A 170 3.66 5.67 19.78
CA TRP A 170 3.65 4.38 19.09
C TRP A 170 4.62 3.36 19.71
N ASN A 171 5.79 3.83 20.15
CA ASN A 171 6.76 2.96 20.80
C ASN A 171 6.22 2.34 22.08
N TRP A 172 5.55 3.14 22.91
CA TRP A 172 5.06 2.75 24.22
C TRP A 172 3.81 1.87 24.12
N GLU A 173 2.82 2.35 23.36
CA GLU A 173 1.53 1.70 23.28
C GLU A 173 1.56 0.45 22.39
N LEU A 174 2.19 0.51 21.22
CA LEU A 174 2.13 -0.57 20.24
C LEU A 174 3.44 -1.35 20.14
N GLY A 175 4.56 -0.69 19.98
CA GLY A 175 5.84 -1.33 19.73
C GLY A 175 6.31 -2.23 20.87
N ILE A 176 6.46 -1.66 22.05
CA ILE A 176 6.91 -2.37 23.26
C ILE A 176 5.84 -3.37 23.69
N SER A 177 4.56 -2.95 23.78
CA SER A 177 3.47 -3.79 24.23
C SER A 177 3.37 -5.11 23.46
N ARG A 178 3.42 -5.06 22.12
CA ARG A 178 3.40 -6.26 21.29
C ARG A 178 4.64 -7.13 21.50
N SER A 179 5.80 -6.51 21.58
CA SER A 179 7.08 -7.25 21.72
C SER A 179 7.15 -7.99 23.05
N VAL A 180 6.75 -7.33 24.13
CA VAL A 180 6.76 -7.95 25.47
C VAL A 180 5.66 -9.03 25.57
N ASN A 181 4.45 -8.77 25.10
CA ASN A 181 3.37 -9.73 25.11
C ASN A 181 3.74 -11.01 24.37
N ASN A 182 4.33 -10.90 23.18
CA ASN A 182 4.81 -12.06 22.42
C ASN A 182 5.94 -12.81 23.15
N THR A 183 6.84 -12.09 23.82
CA THR A 183 7.90 -12.70 24.65
C THR A 183 7.30 -13.49 25.80
N LEU A 184 6.31 -12.92 26.49
CA LEU A 184 5.63 -13.56 27.61
C LEU A 184 4.83 -14.80 27.18
N VAL A 185 4.19 -14.77 26.02
CA VAL A 185 3.51 -15.95 25.47
C VAL A 185 4.50 -17.09 25.20
N ILE A 186 5.69 -16.78 24.66
CA ILE A 186 6.73 -17.81 24.42
C ILE A 186 7.21 -18.43 25.72
N LEU A 187 7.39 -17.63 26.78
CA LEU A 187 7.96 -18.01 28.05
C LEU A 187 6.91 -18.29 29.15
N TYR A 188 5.62 -18.39 28.79
CA TYR A 188 4.49 -18.37 29.72
C TYR A 188 4.63 -19.38 30.87
N ASP A 189 4.96 -20.63 30.54
CA ASP A 189 5.08 -21.72 31.52
C ASP A 189 6.38 -21.68 32.33
N ASP A 190 7.37 -20.90 31.90
CA ASP A 190 8.70 -20.82 32.51
C ASP A 190 8.86 -19.54 33.38
N LEU A 191 7.97 -18.55 33.27
CA LEU A 191 8.03 -17.31 34.04
C LEU A 191 7.12 -17.33 35.29
N PRO A 192 7.49 -16.60 36.36
CA PRO A 192 6.57 -16.38 37.49
C PRO A 192 5.31 -15.64 37.02
N SER A 193 4.13 -16.12 37.45
CA SER A 193 2.84 -15.46 37.17
C SER A 193 2.83 -14.00 37.62
N THR A 194 3.46 -13.70 38.77
CA THR A 194 3.57 -12.32 39.28
C THR A 194 4.31 -11.37 38.33
N LEU A 195 5.27 -11.85 37.52
CA LEU A 195 5.92 -11.04 36.52
C LEU A 195 4.99 -10.79 35.31
N ILE A 196 4.25 -11.82 34.89
CA ILE A 196 3.24 -11.71 33.84
C ILE A 196 2.18 -10.70 34.25
N ASP A 197 1.68 -10.76 35.51
CA ASP A 197 0.70 -9.82 36.02
C ASP A 197 1.19 -8.36 36.04
N LYS A 198 2.46 -8.13 36.39
CA LYS A 198 3.07 -6.78 36.31
C LYS A 198 3.09 -6.24 34.89
N TYR A 199 3.42 -7.06 33.90
CA TYR A 199 3.38 -6.66 32.50
C TYR A 199 1.96 -6.47 31.96
N ASN A 200 0.99 -7.25 32.45
CA ASN A 200 -0.42 -7.03 32.13
C ASN A 200 -0.90 -5.68 32.64
N LEU A 201 -0.47 -5.26 33.85
CA LEU A 201 -0.73 -3.91 34.37
C LEU A 201 -0.06 -2.83 33.52
N ALA A 202 1.22 -3.02 33.15
CA ALA A 202 1.95 -2.07 32.30
C ALA A 202 1.27 -1.90 30.92
N THR A 203 0.98 -2.99 30.23
CA THR A 203 0.34 -2.91 28.92
C THR A 203 -1.08 -2.37 28.99
N ARG A 204 -1.80 -2.57 30.09
CA ARG A 204 -3.12 -1.95 30.34
C ARG A 204 -3.00 -0.44 30.62
N HIS A 205 -1.93 -0.01 31.27
CA HIS A 205 -1.66 1.41 31.47
C HIS A 205 -1.50 2.16 30.15
N PHE A 206 -0.77 1.58 29.19
CA PHE A 206 -0.54 2.18 27.88
C PHE A 206 -1.69 1.98 26.89
N VAL A 207 -2.36 0.83 26.88
CA VAL A 207 -3.48 0.50 25.98
C VAL A 207 -4.64 -0.06 26.81
N ARG A 208 -5.60 0.77 27.15
CA ARG A 208 -6.78 0.38 27.96
C ARG A 208 -7.86 -0.24 27.09
N ASP A 209 -8.23 0.45 26.04
CA ASP A 209 -9.23 0.03 25.05
C ASP A 209 -8.61 0.04 23.65
N PRO A 210 -8.75 -1.01 22.86
CA PRO A 210 -8.19 -1.05 21.50
C PRO A 210 -8.74 0.04 20.58
N ARG A 211 -9.86 0.68 20.93
CA ARG A 211 -10.48 1.74 20.14
C ARG A 211 -9.79 3.09 20.26
N TYR A 212 -8.97 3.27 21.30
CA TYR A 212 -8.32 4.55 21.56
C TYR A 212 -6.81 4.38 21.65
N LEU A 213 -6.11 5.44 21.30
CA LEU A 213 -4.66 5.58 21.41
C LEU A 213 -4.33 6.90 22.10
N ALA A 214 -3.13 7.00 22.69
CA ALA A 214 -2.68 8.13 23.48
C ALA A 214 -3.54 8.40 24.74
N GLU A 215 -4.21 7.38 25.28
CA GLU A 215 -5.00 7.51 26.50
C GLU A 215 -4.13 7.68 27.76
N GLY A 216 -2.93 7.07 27.76
CA GLY A 216 -1.96 7.18 28.86
C GLY A 216 -1.12 8.45 28.81
N SER A 217 -1.30 9.25 27.77
CA SER A 217 -0.41 10.36 27.42
C SER A 217 -0.60 11.64 28.21
N GLY A 218 -1.22 11.65 29.38
CA GLY A 218 -1.15 12.81 30.29
C GLY A 218 0.29 13.33 30.50
N ALA A 219 1.26 12.69 29.85
CA ALA A 219 2.65 13.05 29.83
C ALA A 219 2.89 14.31 28.98
N PRO A 220 3.49 15.36 29.56
CA PRO A 220 3.76 16.61 28.83
C PRO A 220 4.72 16.46 27.64
N TYR A 221 5.25 15.28 27.41
CA TYR A 221 6.33 14.98 26.47
C TYR A 221 5.94 14.02 25.36
N SER A 222 4.70 13.48 25.37
CA SER A 222 4.19 12.71 24.22
C SER A 222 4.01 13.63 23.02
N THR A 223 4.26 13.10 21.82
CA THR A 223 3.99 13.80 20.58
C THR A 223 2.49 14.02 20.33
N THR A 224 1.64 13.30 21.07
CA THR A 224 0.18 13.42 21.04
C THR A 224 -0.34 13.66 22.44
N LYS A 225 -0.98 14.81 22.64
CA LYS A 225 -1.41 15.27 23.98
C LYS A 225 -2.81 14.79 24.38
N ASN A 226 -3.59 14.29 23.45
CA ASN A 226 -4.98 13.88 23.68
C ASN A 226 -5.22 12.51 23.07
N ALA A 227 -6.03 11.71 23.74
CA ALA A 227 -6.52 10.46 23.20
C ALA A 227 -7.23 10.67 21.84
N PHE A 228 -7.04 9.74 20.93
CA PHE A 228 -7.71 9.75 19.63
C PHE A 228 -8.19 8.35 19.25
N THR A 229 -9.21 8.28 18.41
CA THR A 229 -9.74 7.00 17.93
C THR A 229 -8.72 6.32 17.02
N SER A 230 -8.38 5.08 17.36
CA SER A 230 -7.52 4.25 16.52
C SER A 230 -8.25 3.86 15.22
N THR A 231 -7.53 3.82 14.11
CA THR A 231 -8.06 3.45 12.79
C THR A 231 -7.13 2.48 12.09
N GLY A 232 -7.64 1.74 11.11
CA GLY A 232 -6.86 0.91 10.21
C GLY A 232 -5.87 -0.01 10.92
N GLY A 233 -4.61 0.02 10.51
CA GLY A 233 -3.52 -0.78 11.07
C GLY A 233 -3.29 -0.52 12.57
N ASN A 234 -3.40 0.72 13.02
CA ASN A 234 -3.21 1.05 14.43
C ASN A 234 -4.31 0.43 15.34
N ARG A 235 -5.57 0.37 14.86
CA ARG A 235 -6.64 -0.34 15.57
C ARG A 235 -6.32 -1.81 15.76
N ILE A 236 -5.83 -2.47 14.71
CA ILE A 236 -5.49 -3.88 14.80
C ILE A 236 -4.28 -4.11 15.72
N ASP A 237 -3.28 -3.24 15.66
CA ASP A 237 -2.13 -3.32 16.57
C ASP A 237 -2.54 -3.19 18.03
N SER A 238 -3.42 -2.23 18.37
CA SER A 238 -3.93 -2.09 19.74
C SER A 238 -4.85 -3.27 20.12
N ALA A 239 -5.66 -3.79 19.18
CA ALA A 239 -6.46 -4.98 19.42
C ALA A 239 -5.57 -6.21 19.71
N MET A 240 -4.44 -6.38 19.00
CA MET A 240 -3.47 -7.44 19.30
C MET A 240 -2.88 -7.30 20.71
N VAL A 241 -2.55 -6.08 21.15
CA VAL A 241 -2.04 -5.85 22.50
C VAL A 241 -3.06 -6.33 23.55
N VAL A 242 -4.31 -5.90 23.41
CA VAL A 242 -5.40 -6.25 24.34
C VAL A 242 -5.74 -7.75 24.26
N PHE A 243 -5.78 -8.33 23.07
CA PHE A 243 -6.04 -9.74 22.85
C PHE A 243 -5.00 -10.62 23.54
N VAL A 244 -3.72 -10.38 23.29
CA VAL A 244 -2.64 -11.18 23.87
C VAL A 244 -2.54 -10.99 25.38
N ARG A 245 -2.78 -9.77 25.87
CA ARG A 245 -2.90 -9.52 27.31
C ARG A 245 -4.03 -10.36 27.92
N GLY A 246 -5.18 -10.44 27.25
CA GLY A 246 -6.30 -11.30 27.65
C GLY A 246 -5.92 -12.79 27.70
N LEU A 247 -5.13 -13.27 26.73
CA LEU A 247 -4.59 -14.63 26.73
C LEU A 247 -3.63 -14.88 27.90
N LEU A 248 -2.76 -13.91 28.22
CA LEU A 248 -1.80 -13.98 29.33
C LEU A 248 -2.48 -13.94 30.70
N ALA A 249 -3.53 -13.14 30.82
CA ALA A 249 -4.27 -12.96 32.07
C ALA A 249 -5.39 -14.01 32.27
N ASN A 250 -5.66 -14.87 31.28
CA ASN A 250 -6.86 -15.71 31.23
C ASN A 250 -8.15 -14.89 31.42
N ASP A 251 -8.24 -13.72 30.78
CA ASP A 251 -9.33 -12.75 30.92
C ASP A 251 -10.25 -12.75 29.67
N PRO A 252 -11.45 -13.41 29.76
CA PRO A 252 -12.42 -13.42 28.66
C PRO A 252 -12.92 -12.03 28.25
N GLY A 253 -12.93 -11.07 29.19
CA GLY A 253 -13.36 -9.69 28.94
C GLY A 253 -12.41 -8.94 28.01
N GLU A 254 -11.11 -9.04 28.26
CA GLU A 254 -10.06 -8.47 27.41
C GLU A 254 -10.08 -9.09 26.00
N ILE A 255 -10.21 -10.42 25.92
CA ILE A 255 -10.34 -11.13 24.65
C ILE A 255 -11.55 -10.61 23.86
N SER A 256 -12.72 -10.51 24.54
CA SER A 256 -13.94 -10.00 23.93
C SER A 256 -13.79 -8.54 23.46
N ALA A 257 -13.19 -7.67 24.28
CA ALA A 257 -12.96 -6.26 23.94
C ALA A 257 -12.09 -6.11 22.69
N ALA A 258 -11.02 -6.90 22.61
CA ALA A 258 -10.15 -6.93 21.46
C ALA A 258 -10.89 -7.39 20.19
N VAL A 259 -11.51 -8.57 20.22
CA VAL A 259 -12.18 -9.17 19.07
C VAL A 259 -13.33 -8.32 18.55
N THR A 260 -14.17 -7.77 19.45
CA THR A 260 -15.32 -6.93 19.04
C THR A 260 -14.91 -5.57 18.47
N SER A 261 -13.70 -5.10 18.75
CA SER A 261 -13.18 -3.83 18.18
C SER A 261 -12.74 -3.94 16.73
N VAL A 262 -12.46 -5.15 16.27
CA VAL A 262 -11.85 -5.42 14.95
C VAL A 262 -12.82 -5.20 13.78
N PRO A 263 -14.07 -5.71 13.80
CA PRO A 263 -15.00 -5.55 12.68
C PRO A 263 -15.29 -4.09 12.31
N GLU A 264 -15.12 -3.15 13.24
CA GLU A 264 -15.35 -1.73 13.00
C GLU A 264 -14.46 -1.16 11.88
N VAL A 265 -13.20 -1.63 11.77
CA VAL A 265 -12.26 -1.17 10.73
C VAL A 265 -12.49 -1.84 9.37
N LEU A 266 -13.36 -2.84 9.29
CA LEU A 266 -13.77 -3.48 8.05
C LEU A 266 -15.01 -2.82 7.42
N ASN A 267 -15.66 -1.90 8.13
CA ASN A 267 -16.76 -1.13 7.59
C ASN A 267 -16.24 -0.18 6.50
N THR A 268 -16.99 -0.08 5.41
CA THR A 268 -16.64 0.88 4.36
C THR A 268 -16.86 2.32 4.84
N VAL A 269 -15.88 3.17 4.56
CA VAL A 269 -15.92 4.60 4.89
C VAL A 269 -16.25 5.46 3.68
N GLN A 270 -16.69 6.70 3.92
CA GLN A 270 -16.94 7.68 2.87
C GLN A 270 -15.85 8.76 2.79
N SER A 271 -15.00 8.87 3.81
CA SER A 271 -13.87 9.78 3.89
C SER A 271 -12.90 9.35 4.98
N GLY A 272 -11.65 9.78 4.90
CA GLY A 272 -10.60 9.48 5.89
C GLY A 272 -10.09 8.06 5.80
N ASP A 273 -9.55 7.59 6.93
CA ASP A 273 -8.89 6.30 7.03
C ASP A 273 -9.86 5.12 6.95
N GLY A 274 -9.50 4.08 6.22
CA GLY A 274 -10.25 2.84 6.13
C GLY A 274 -10.45 2.31 4.71
N PHE A 275 -11.27 1.28 4.60
CA PHE A 275 -11.65 0.67 3.32
C PHE A 275 -12.81 1.41 2.68
N TYR A 276 -12.76 1.56 1.37
CA TYR A 276 -13.84 2.12 0.56
C TYR A 276 -14.52 1.03 -0.26
N LYS A 277 -15.71 1.32 -0.77
CA LYS A 277 -16.55 0.36 -1.49
C LYS A 277 -15.85 -0.28 -2.70
N ASP A 278 -14.94 0.44 -3.35
CA ASP A 278 -14.18 -0.05 -4.51
C ASP A 278 -12.96 -0.89 -4.15
N GLY A 279 -12.69 -1.09 -2.84
CA GLY A 279 -11.51 -1.79 -2.32
C GLY A 279 -10.31 -0.87 -2.07
N SER A 280 -10.42 0.44 -2.31
CA SER A 280 -9.38 1.40 -1.91
C SER A 280 -9.14 1.34 -0.40
N PHE A 281 -7.88 1.47 0.01
CA PHE A 281 -7.51 1.61 1.41
C PHE A 281 -6.71 2.90 1.61
N ILE A 282 -7.25 3.76 2.46
CA ILE A 282 -6.67 5.06 2.82
C ILE A 282 -6.21 5.02 4.27
N GLN A 283 -5.04 5.60 4.54
CA GLN A 283 -4.54 5.88 5.87
C GLN A 283 -3.92 7.28 5.89
N HIS A 284 -3.75 7.87 7.08
CA HIS A 284 -3.31 9.27 7.25
C HIS A 284 -4.20 10.27 6.48
N LYS A 285 -5.52 10.04 6.51
CA LYS A 285 -6.62 10.87 5.98
C LYS A 285 -6.85 10.77 4.48
N ASP A 286 -5.81 10.69 3.65
CA ASP A 286 -5.95 10.81 2.19
C ASP A 286 -4.87 10.10 1.36
N LEU A 287 -4.11 9.20 1.98
CA LEU A 287 -2.99 8.52 1.30
C LEU A 287 -3.31 7.05 1.02
N PRO A 288 -3.04 6.58 -0.21
CA PRO A 288 -3.09 5.16 -0.55
C PRO A 288 -2.04 4.36 0.22
N TYR A 289 -2.48 3.43 1.06
CA TYR A 289 -1.58 2.72 1.98
C TYR A 289 -1.86 1.22 2.13
N SER A 290 -2.40 0.58 1.08
CA SER A 290 -2.72 -0.85 1.10
C SER A 290 -1.51 -1.73 1.45
N GLY A 291 -0.31 -1.39 0.93
CA GLY A 291 0.89 -2.21 1.07
C GLY A 291 1.59 -2.11 2.43
N THR A 292 1.33 -1.09 3.24
CA THR A 292 1.96 -0.94 4.56
C THR A 292 0.95 -0.94 5.69
N TYR A 293 0.21 0.14 5.93
CA TYR A 293 -0.83 0.13 6.97
C TYR A 293 -1.92 -0.92 6.71
N GLY A 294 -2.32 -1.13 5.45
CA GLY A 294 -3.23 -2.20 5.07
C GLY A 294 -2.65 -3.59 5.33
N GLN A 295 -1.37 -3.78 5.06
CA GLN A 295 -0.65 -5.03 5.36
C GLN A 295 -0.58 -5.29 6.87
N VAL A 296 -0.27 -4.26 7.67
CA VAL A 296 -0.26 -4.35 9.15
C VAL A 296 -1.64 -4.76 9.67
N LEU A 297 -2.70 -4.10 9.16
CA LEU A 297 -4.08 -4.45 9.48
C LEU A 297 -4.37 -5.91 9.15
N LEU A 298 -4.05 -6.33 7.93
CA LEU A 298 -4.33 -7.68 7.46
C LEU A 298 -3.58 -8.75 8.26
N ASN A 299 -2.30 -8.52 8.58
CA ASN A 299 -1.49 -9.45 9.36
C ASN A 299 -2.05 -9.64 10.78
N GLY A 300 -2.30 -8.55 11.50
CA GLY A 300 -2.84 -8.64 12.86
C GLY A 300 -4.25 -9.23 12.92
N LEU A 301 -5.11 -8.87 11.95
CA LEU A 301 -6.43 -9.47 11.79
C LEU A 301 -6.32 -10.98 11.56
N GLY A 302 -5.39 -11.42 10.70
CA GLY A 302 -5.14 -12.83 10.41
C GLY A 302 -4.66 -13.61 11.63
N LEU A 303 -3.77 -13.04 12.44
CA LEU A 303 -3.29 -13.63 13.69
C LEU A 303 -4.44 -13.83 14.69
N ILE A 304 -5.27 -12.79 14.89
CA ILE A 304 -6.45 -12.88 15.76
C ILE A 304 -7.43 -13.94 15.22
N LYS A 305 -7.80 -13.84 13.93
CA LYS A 305 -8.73 -14.80 13.28
C LYS A 305 -8.25 -16.25 13.41
N ASN A 306 -6.98 -16.51 13.13
CA ASN A 306 -6.41 -17.85 13.27
C ASN A 306 -6.49 -18.38 14.70
N SER A 307 -6.38 -17.51 15.71
CA SER A 307 -6.42 -17.89 17.12
C SER A 307 -7.85 -18.13 17.61
N VAL A 308 -8.83 -17.34 17.16
CA VAL A 308 -10.23 -17.45 17.64
C VAL A 308 -11.08 -18.40 16.80
N ALA A 309 -10.61 -18.90 15.67
CA ALA A 309 -11.37 -19.75 14.78
C ALA A 309 -11.96 -20.97 15.49
N GLY A 310 -13.28 -21.15 15.38
CA GLY A 310 -14.01 -22.25 16.01
C GLY A 310 -14.13 -22.16 17.54
N THR A 311 -13.85 -20.99 18.14
CA THR A 311 -14.06 -20.72 19.55
C THR A 311 -15.32 -19.85 19.77
N PRO A 312 -15.79 -19.67 21.03
CA PRO A 312 -16.88 -18.74 21.31
C PRO A 312 -16.57 -17.25 20.97
N TRP A 313 -15.31 -16.91 20.72
CA TRP A 313 -14.87 -15.57 20.30
C TRP A 313 -14.67 -15.44 18.79
N ASP A 314 -15.03 -16.47 17.98
CA ASP A 314 -14.89 -16.35 16.52
C ASP A 314 -15.76 -15.20 15.99
N PHE A 315 -15.35 -14.64 14.87
CA PHE A 315 -16.09 -13.60 14.18
C PHE A 315 -17.47 -14.11 13.69
N SER A 316 -18.45 -13.23 13.66
CA SER A 316 -19.76 -13.55 13.09
C SER A 316 -19.65 -13.95 11.62
N VAL A 317 -20.67 -14.62 11.08
CA VAL A 317 -20.74 -14.99 9.66
C VAL A 317 -20.59 -13.76 8.76
N GLU A 318 -21.24 -12.65 9.14
CA GLU A 318 -21.19 -11.38 8.39
C GLU A 318 -19.80 -10.73 8.47
N ASP A 319 -19.14 -10.77 9.61
CA ASP A 319 -17.76 -10.24 9.76
C ASP A 319 -16.77 -11.09 8.95
N ASN A 320 -16.91 -12.40 8.98
CA ASN A 320 -16.11 -13.31 8.15
C ASN A 320 -16.29 -13.00 6.67
N ARG A 321 -17.53 -12.79 6.19
CA ARG A 321 -17.81 -12.40 4.81
C ARG A 321 -17.08 -11.10 4.46
N ARG A 322 -17.15 -10.07 5.32
CA ARG A 322 -16.46 -8.79 5.12
C ARG A 322 -14.92 -8.95 5.07
N ILE A 323 -14.35 -9.82 5.90
CA ILE A 323 -12.91 -10.12 5.89
C ILE A 323 -12.50 -10.63 4.50
N TYR A 324 -13.20 -11.64 3.97
CA TYR A 324 -12.86 -12.21 2.66
C TYR A 324 -13.15 -11.24 1.51
N ASP A 325 -14.20 -10.41 1.61
CA ASP A 325 -14.47 -9.33 0.66
C ASP A 325 -13.31 -8.33 0.59
N VAL A 326 -12.77 -7.92 1.74
CA VAL A 326 -11.60 -7.03 1.82
C VAL A 326 -10.38 -7.69 1.18
N ILE A 327 -10.09 -8.95 1.47
CA ILE A 327 -8.96 -9.67 0.85
C ILE A 327 -9.10 -9.68 -0.68
N ARG A 328 -10.27 -10.05 -1.20
CA ARG A 328 -10.53 -10.14 -2.65
C ARG A 328 -10.48 -8.79 -3.36
N GLN A 329 -11.00 -7.75 -2.72
CA GLN A 329 -11.17 -6.43 -3.36
C GLN A 329 -9.96 -5.52 -3.20
N ALA A 330 -9.34 -5.51 -2.01
CA ALA A 330 -8.33 -4.53 -1.64
C ALA A 330 -6.89 -5.05 -1.77
N PHE A 331 -6.66 -6.37 -1.75
CA PHE A 331 -5.30 -6.91 -1.71
C PHE A 331 -4.97 -7.83 -2.90
N LEU A 332 -5.79 -8.84 -3.19
CA LEU A 332 -5.47 -9.81 -4.25
C LEU A 332 -5.22 -9.15 -5.62
N PRO A 333 -5.97 -8.13 -6.06
CA PRO A 333 -5.73 -7.51 -7.37
C PRO A 333 -4.43 -6.70 -7.46
N LEU A 334 -3.81 -6.38 -6.32
CA LEU A 334 -2.56 -5.62 -6.26
C LEU A 334 -1.32 -6.52 -6.34
N LEU A 335 -1.45 -7.82 -6.09
CA LEU A 335 -0.31 -8.74 -6.09
C LEU A 335 0.12 -9.11 -7.51
N HIS A 336 1.42 -9.03 -7.77
CA HIS A 336 2.03 -9.39 -9.03
C HIS A 336 3.36 -10.11 -8.83
N GLU A 337 3.41 -11.41 -9.13
CA GLU A 337 4.61 -12.25 -8.95
C GLU A 337 5.25 -12.09 -7.56
N GLY A 338 4.41 -12.08 -6.52
CA GLY A 338 4.83 -11.91 -5.14
C GLY A 338 5.21 -10.49 -4.74
N LYS A 339 5.00 -9.50 -5.60
CA LYS A 339 5.28 -8.08 -5.36
C LYS A 339 3.99 -7.30 -5.06
N MET A 340 4.11 -6.24 -4.28
CA MET A 340 3.08 -5.23 -4.05
C MET A 340 3.56 -3.91 -4.67
N PRO A 341 2.89 -3.36 -5.69
CA PRO A 341 3.34 -2.14 -6.34
C PRO A 341 3.53 -0.98 -5.38
N ASP A 342 4.63 -0.25 -5.53
CA ASP A 342 5.00 0.88 -4.67
C ASP A 342 3.97 2.02 -4.68
N ALA A 343 3.12 2.08 -5.69
CA ALA A 343 2.03 3.04 -5.82
C ALA A 343 1.04 3.06 -4.64
N VAL A 344 1.03 2.00 -3.80
CA VAL A 344 0.16 1.85 -2.63
C VAL A 344 0.94 1.62 -1.33
N ASN A 345 2.24 1.91 -1.32
CA ASN A 345 3.13 1.69 -0.19
C ASN A 345 3.45 2.99 0.59
N GLY A 346 2.95 4.14 0.11
CA GLY A 346 3.16 5.44 0.75
C GLY A 346 4.64 5.78 0.92
N ARG A 347 5.04 6.30 2.09
CA ARG A 347 6.43 6.69 2.36
C ARG A 347 7.40 5.52 2.52
N SER A 348 6.90 4.28 2.65
CA SER A 348 7.77 3.11 2.86
C SER A 348 8.66 2.78 1.65
N ILE A 349 8.39 3.36 0.48
CA ILE A 349 9.28 3.27 -0.70
C ILE A 349 10.70 3.78 -0.42
N SER A 350 10.90 4.58 0.63
CA SER A 350 12.22 5.04 1.08
C SER A 350 12.93 4.06 2.04
N ARG A 351 12.32 2.93 2.38
CA ARG A 351 12.88 1.92 3.28
C ARG A 351 13.55 0.81 2.49
N LYS A 352 14.82 0.55 2.79
CA LYS A 352 15.59 -0.51 2.13
C LYS A 352 14.95 -1.90 2.26
N ASN A 353 14.32 -2.17 3.40
CA ASN A 353 13.62 -3.43 3.69
C ASN A 353 12.08 -3.28 3.57
N GLY A 354 11.61 -2.33 2.76
CA GLY A 354 10.19 -2.06 2.49
C GLY A 354 9.92 -1.92 1.00
N GLN A 355 10.67 -2.61 0.17
CA GLN A 355 10.55 -2.58 -1.28
C GLN A 355 9.37 -3.45 -1.75
N ASP A 356 8.98 -3.35 -3.00
CA ASP A 356 7.81 -3.99 -3.59
C ASP A 356 7.70 -5.50 -3.29
N GLN A 357 8.83 -6.21 -3.34
CA GLN A 357 8.90 -7.65 -3.05
C GLN A 357 8.80 -7.94 -1.54
N ASP A 358 9.43 -7.11 -0.69
CA ASP A 358 9.35 -7.25 0.76
C ASP A 358 7.90 -7.05 1.24
N VAL A 359 7.24 -6.02 0.71
CA VAL A 359 5.83 -5.71 1.02
C VAL A 359 4.91 -6.78 0.46
N GLY A 360 5.13 -7.23 -0.78
CA GLY A 360 4.35 -8.29 -1.41
C GLY A 360 4.41 -9.61 -0.64
N ALA A 361 5.61 -10.01 -0.21
CA ALA A 361 5.78 -11.19 0.64
C ALA A 361 5.05 -11.03 1.98
N SER A 362 5.11 -9.85 2.61
CA SER A 362 4.40 -9.58 3.86
C SER A 362 2.88 -9.63 3.70
N VAL A 363 2.35 -9.14 2.57
CA VAL A 363 0.91 -9.24 2.25
C VAL A 363 0.50 -10.69 2.00
N MET A 364 1.29 -11.45 1.23
CA MET A 364 1.02 -12.87 1.00
C MET A 364 1.04 -13.68 2.30
N ASN A 365 2.00 -13.42 3.19
CA ASN A 365 2.06 -14.05 4.51
C ASN A 365 0.83 -13.71 5.36
N ALA A 366 0.38 -12.45 5.33
CA ALA A 366 -0.84 -12.04 6.03
C ALA A 366 -2.08 -12.75 5.48
N ILE A 367 -2.23 -12.85 4.16
CA ILE A 367 -3.35 -13.56 3.51
C ILE A 367 -3.32 -15.06 3.86
N ALA A 368 -2.14 -15.67 3.94
CA ALA A 368 -1.99 -17.08 4.26
C ALA A 368 -2.59 -17.47 5.62
N LEU A 369 -2.61 -16.54 6.59
CA LEU A 369 -3.22 -16.75 7.92
C LEU A 369 -4.73 -17.02 7.86
N PHE A 370 -5.41 -16.59 6.80
CA PHE A 370 -6.85 -16.78 6.63
C PHE A 370 -7.24 -18.08 5.96
N VAL A 371 -6.29 -18.79 5.34
CA VAL A 371 -6.55 -19.98 4.52
C VAL A 371 -7.15 -21.12 5.35
N ASN A 372 -6.62 -21.40 6.54
CA ASN A 372 -7.07 -22.54 7.34
C ASN A 372 -8.48 -22.36 7.91
N GLY A 373 -8.91 -21.13 8.18
CA GLY A 373 -10.25 -20.80 8.69
C GLY A 373 -11.24 -20.33 7.62
N ALA A 374 -10.90 -20.43 6.34
CA ALA A 374 -11.73 -19.98 5.24
C ALA A 374 -12.82 -21.01 4.86
N PRO A 375 -14.00 -20.55 4.42
CA PRO A 375 -14.95 -21.41 3.71
C PRO A 375 -14.29 -22.09 2.50
N PRO A 376 -14.74 -23.29 2.07
CA PRO A 376 -14.04 -24.07 1.04
C PRO A 376 -13.78 -23.33 -0.28
N GLU A 377 -14.74 -22.54 -0.75
CA GLU A 377 -14.61 -21.76 -2.00
C GLU A 377 -13.58 -20.62 -1.84
N GLU A 378 -13.64 -19.88 -0.75
CA GLU A 378 -12.69 -18.81 -0.44
C GLU A 378 -11.28 -19.37 -0.26
N LYS A 379 -11.17 -20.48 0.48
CA LYS A 379 -9.89 -21.19 0.66
C LYS A 379 -9.26 -21.52 -0.69
N ARG A 380 -10.02 -22.20 -1.55
CA ARG A 380 -9.54 -22.61 -2.87
C ARG A 380 -9.13 -21.40 -3.72
N HIS A 381 -9.95 -20.34 -3.74
CA HIS A 381 -9.66 -19.14 -4.50
C HIS A 381 -8.37 -18.47 -4.02
N ILE A 382 -8.23 -18.27 -2.72
CA ILE A 382 -7.02 -17.65 -2.13
C ILE A 382 -5.79 -18.51 -2.43
N GLU A 383 -5.87 -19.82 -2.23
CA GLU A 383 -4.76 -20.75 -2.51
C GLU A 383 -4.33 -20.72 -3.98
N GLN A 384 -5.27 -20.66 -4.92
CA GLN A 384 -4.96 -20.55 -6.35
C GLN A 384 -4.30 -19.22 -6.71
N VAL A 385 -4.78 -18.11 -6.13
CA VAL A 385 -4.16 -16.78 -6.35
C VAL A 385 -2.77 -16.75 -5.75
N LEU A 386 -2.57 -17.22 -4.52
CA LEU A 386 -1.24 -17.30 -3.90
C LEU A 386 -0.30 -18.18 -4.71
N LYS A 387 -0.79 -19.33 -5.22
CA LYS A 387 -0.01 -20.22 -6.10
C LYS A 387 0.46 -19.52 -7.37
N ALA A 388 -0.40 -18.69 -7.96
CA ALA A 388 -0.06 -17.92 -9.16
C ALA A 388 1.03 -16.86 -8.93
N GLN A 389 1.22 -16.42 -7.67
CA GLN A 389 2.28 -15.48 -7.29
C GLN A 389 3.65 -16.14 -7.09
N LEU A 390 3.68 -17.47 -6.89
CA LEU A 390 4.89 -18.22 -6.51
C LEU A 390 5.67 -18.71 -7.74
N ASN A 391 6.31 -17.78 -8.46
CA ASN A 391 7.29 -18.14 -9.49
C ASN A 391 8.66 -18.54 -8.86
N SER A 392 9.64 -18.91 -9.68
CA SER A 392 10.96 -19.34 -9.20
C SER A 392 11.68 -18.28 -8.36
N LYS A 393 11.61 -17.01 -8.76
CA LYS A 393 12.25 -15.90 -8.04
C LYS A 393 11.54 -15.57 -6.73
N THR A 394 10.22 -15.61 -6.71
CA THR A 394 9.44 -15.42 -5.48
C THR A 394 9.73 -16.54 -4.49
N THR A 395 9.83 -17.75 -4.98
CA THR A 395 10.22 -18.92 -4.18
C THR A 395 11.62 -18.77 -3.58
N GLU A 396 12.60 -18.39 -4.40
CA GLU A 396 13.97 -18.10 -3.94
C GLU A 396 13.99 -16.97 -2.88
N TYR A 397 13.18 -15.94 -3.09
CA TYR A 397 13.03 -14.87 -2.11
C TYR A 397 12.55 -15.40 -0.76
N TYR A 398 11.53 -16.24 -0.72
CA TYR A 398 11.03 -16.85 0.52
C TYR A 398 12.08 -17.73 1.23
N HIS A 399 12.95 -18.42 0.51
CA HIS A 399 14.02 -19.20 1.09
C HIS A 399 15.13 -18.34 1.71
N THR A 400 15.33 -17.14 1.21
CA THR A 400 16.38 -16.21 1.69
C THR A 400 15.88 -15.17 2.70
N HIS A 401 14.55 -14.91 2.73
CA HIS A 401 13.90 -13.89 3.56
C HIS A 401 12.78 -14.55 4.36
N LEU A 402 13.15 -15.21 5.45
CA LEU A 402 12.20 -15.96 6.26
C LEU A 402 11.14 -15.06 6.88
N PRO A 403 9.84 -15.43 6.83
CA PRO A 403 8.79 -14.66 7.44
C PRO A 403 8.91 -14.67 8.96
N GLU A 404 8.40 -13.63 9.59
CA GLU A 404 8.30 -13.55 11.04
C GLU A 404 7.28 -14.56 11.61
N ASN A 405 6.39 -15.09 10.76
CA ASN A 405 5.27 -15.94 11.14
C ASN A 405 5.39 -17.34 10.51
N LEU A 406 5.58 -18.34 11.37
CA LEU A 406 5.74 -19.74 10.94
C LEU A 406 4.46 -20.34 10.33
N THR A 407 3.28 -19.98 10.85
CA THR A 407 1.99 -20.47 10.33
C THR A 407 1.80 -20.06 8.87
N SER A 408 2.06 -18.78 8.56
CA SER A 408 2.01 -18.27 7.19
C SER A 408 2.97 -19.02 6.27
N TRP A 409 4.19 -19.25 6.73
CA TRP A 409 5.17 -19.97 5.95
C TRP A 409 4.75 -21.40 5.66
N GLN A 410 4.26 -22.13 6.66
CA GLN A 410 3.76 -23.49 6.47
C GLN A 410 2.66 -23.55 5.40
N VAL A 411 1.73 -22.58 5.41
CA VAL A 411 0.67 -22.48 4.41
C VAL A 411 1.24 -22.19 3.02
N ILE A 412 2.12 -21.21 2.88
CA ILE A 412 2.77 -20.84 1.60
C ILE A 412 3.56 -22.03 1.03
N THR A 413 4.33 -22.71 1.86
CA THR A 413 5.12 -23.88 1.43
C THR A 413 4.21 -25.03 0.98
N ARG A 414 3.14 -25.30 1.72
CA ARG A 414 2.15 -26.31 1.32
C ARG A 414 1.53 -25.96 -0.04
N ILE A 415 1.11 -24.72 -0.23
CA ILE A 415 0.56 -24.24 -1.51
C ILE A 415 1.57 -24.41 -2.64
N GLN A 416 2.83 -24.07 -2.41
CA GLN A 416 3.91 -24.22 -3.39
C GLN A 416 4.11 -25.67 -3.80
N GLN A 417 4.12 -26.59 -2.83
CA GLN A 417 4.39 -28.01 -3.04
C GLN A 417 3.19 -28.80 -3.58
N ASP A 418 1.97 -28.29 -3.45
CA ASP A 418 0.76 -28.94 -3.92
C ASP A 418 0.67 -28.95 -5.46
N SER A 419 1.07 -30.05 -6.09
CA SER A 419 1.00 -30.22 -7.55
C SER A 419 -0.44 -30.34 -8.10
N HIS A 420 -1.43 -30.62 -7.25
CA HIS A 420 -2.85 -30.74 -7.64
C HIS A 420 -3.60 -29.40 -7.59
N LEU A 421 -3.01 -28.39 -6.97
CA LEU A 421 -3.57 -27.04 -6.92
C LEU A 421 -3.15 -26.27 -8.17
N PRO A 422 -4.06 -25.99 -9.12
CA PRO A 422 -3.74 -25.16 -10.26
C PRO A 422 -3.61 -23.70 -9.82
N PRO A 423 -2.66 -22.92 -10.38
CA PRO A 423 -2.62 -21.47 -10.14
C PRO A 423 -3.88 -20.80 -10.74
N ALA A 424 -4.28 -19.67 -10.15
CA ALA A 424 -5.34 -18.84 -10.73
C ALA A 424 -4.93 -18.36 -12.14
N PRO A 425 -5.85 -18.39 -13.12
CA PRO A 425 -5.56 -17.92 -14.47
C PRO A 425 -5.27 -16.42 -14.47
N ARG A 426 -4.29 -16.02 -15.26
CA ARG A 426 -3.97 -14.60 -15.48
C ARG A 426 -4.87 -14.05 -16.58
N THR A 427 -5.83 -13.22 -16.22
CA THR A 427 -6.80 -12.62 -17.15
C THR A 427 -6.49 -11.14 -17.34
N ALA A 428 -6.47 -10.69 -18.59
CA ALA A 428 -6.30 -9.27 -18.89
C ALA A 428 -7.51 -8.46 -18.42
N GLY A 429 -7.25 -7.30 -17.81
CA GLY A 429 -8.29 -6.42 -17.31
C GLY A 429 -7.77 -5.39 -16.31
N GLY A 430 -8.60 -4.38 -16.03
CA GLY A 430 -8.28 -3.29 -15.12
C GLY A 430 -9.06 -3.37 -13.80
N LYS A 431 -8.43 -2.95 -12.71
CA LYS A 431 -9.08 -2.61 -11.44
C LYS A 431 -8.86 -1.14 -11.16
N LEU A 432 -9.94 -0.38 -11.20
CA LEU A 432 -9.94 1.03 -10.83
C LEU A 432 -10.26 1.16 -9.34
N TYR A 433 -9.36 1.74 -8.60
CA TYR A 433 -9.52 2.18 -7.22
C TYR A 433 -9.76 3.70 -7.22
N ALA A 434 -11.00 4.09 -7.51
CA ALA A 434 -11.37 5.49 -7.71
C ALA A 434 -11.23 6.34 -6.44
N ASP A 435 -11.40 5.73 -5.26
CA ASP A 435 -11.26 6.44 -3.99
C ASP A 435 -9.82 6.67 -3.55
N MET A 436 -8.84 5.96 -4.13
CA MET A 436 -7.41 6.22 -3.91
C MET A 436 -6.66 6.68 -5.17
N ASP A 437 -7.39 7.05 -6.24
CA ASP A 437 -6.85 7.56 -7.51
C ASP A 437 -5.79 6.65 -8.14
N ARG A 438 -6.03 5.32 -8.16
CA ARG A 438 -5.12 4.29 -8.69
C ARG A 438 -5.83 3.44 -9.74
N LEU A 439 -5.14 3.17 -10.85
CA LEU A 439 -5.53 2.13 -11.79
C LEU A 439 -4.46 1.05 -11.81
N ILE A 440 -4.88 -0.19 -11.64
CA ILE A 440 -4.06 -1.39 -11.82
C ILE A 440 -4.56 -2.08 -13.09
N TYR A 441 -3.66 -2.40 -13.99
CA TYR A 441 -4.03 -3.11 -15.22
C TYR A 441 -3.15 -4.33 -15.43
N GLN A 442 -3.80 -5.50 -15.48
CA GLN A 442 -3.17 -6.76 -15.85
C GLN A 442 -3.27 -6.94 -17.37
N GLY A 443 -2.16 -6.87 -18.07
CA GLY A 443 -2.06 -7.27 -19.47
C GLY A 443 -1.71 -8.74 -19.62
N THR A 444 -1.52 -9.21 -20.85
CA THR A 444 -1.15 -10.61 -21.13
C THR A 444 0.21 -10.96 -20.49
N ASN A 445 1.22 -10.11 -20.67
CA ASN A 445 2.57 -10.34 -20.19
C ASN A 445 3.12 -9.13 -19.41
N TYR A 446 2.25 -8.32 -18.81
CA TYR A 446 2.68 -7.17 -18.01
C TYR A 446 1.64 -6.80 -16.96
N LEU A 447 2.08 -6.11 -15.93
CA LEU A 447 1.21 -5.32 -15.07
C LEU A 447 1.60 -3.86 -15.20
N ALA A 448 0.62 -2.98 -15.42
CA ALA A 448 0.81 -1.54 -15.35
C ALA A 448 0.03 -0.96 -14.17
N VAL A 449 0.63 0.02 -13.50
CA VAL A 449 -0.01 0.76 -12.41
C VAL A 449 0.12 2.25 -12.70
N VAL A 450 -0.99 2.99 -12.66
CA VAL A 450 -0.99 4.44 -12.79
C VAL A 450 -1.39 5.06 -11.46
N ALA A 451 -0.51 5.90 -10.92
CA ALA A 451 -0.77 6.65 -9.70
C ALA A 451 -1.08 8.11 -10.03
N MET A 452 -2.26 8.53 -9.60
CA MET A 452 -2.79 9.88 -9.79
C MET A 452 -3.08 10.53 -8.45
N HIS A 453 -3.34 11.82 -8.44
CA HIS A 453 -3.86 12.55 -7.29
C HIS A 453 -4.92 13.58 -7.71
N SER A 454 -5.75 13.98 -6.76
CA SER A 454 -6.82 14.96 -6.97
C SER A 454 -7.06 15.77 -5.70
N ASN A 455 -8.21 16.42 -5.60
CA ASN A 455 -8.65 17.04 -4.35
C ASN A 455 -9.11 16.02 -3.27
N ARG A 456 -9.07 14.72 -3.56
CA ARG A 456 -9.46 13.64 -2.64
C ARG A 456 -8.27 12.96 -2.00
N THR A 457 -7.17 12.85 -2.72
CA THR A 457 -5.97 12.13 -2.29
C THR A 457 -4.77 13.05 -2.21
N GLY A 458 -3.90 12.80 -1.24
CA GLY A 458 -2.59 13.43 -1.17
C GLY A 458 -1.67 12.93 -2.30
N SER A 459 -0.80 13.79 -2.80
CA SER A 459 0.13 13.41 -3.87
C SER A 459 1.23 12.48 -3.39
N TYR A 460 1.73 12.65 -2.17
CA TYR A 460 2.72 11.80 -1.50
C TYR A 460 2.77 12.12 0.00
N GLU A 461 3.47 11.30 0.78
CA GLU A 461 3.76 11.59 2.18
C GLU A 461 5.27 11.71 2.41
N CYS A 462 5.67 12.71 3.18
CA CYS A 462 7.02 12.89 3.67
C CYS A 462 6.97 13.34 5.14
N ILE A 463 7.24 12.42 6.05
CA ILE A 463 7.30 12.64 7.50
C ILE A 463 8.36 11.74 8.12
N ASN A 464 8.81 12.07 9.33
CA ASN A 464 9.75 11.25 10.10
C ASN A 464 11.07 10.97 9.36
N ASN A 465 11.53 11.92 8.55
CA ASN A 465 12.71 11.78 7.70
C ASN A 465 12.61 10.61 6.70
N GLU A 466 11.41 10.31 6.20
CA GLU A 466 11.15 9.28 5.21
C GLU A 466 10.56 9.89 3.93
N ASN A 467 10.85 9.27 2.79
CA ASN A 467 10.36 9.63 1.46
C ASN A 467 10.71 11.06 1.01
N LEU A 468 11.95 11.44 1.26
CA LEU A 468 12.45 12.80 1.02
C LEU A 468 12.39 13.23 -0.45
N LYS A 469 12.29 12.30 -1.39
CA LYS A 469 12.23 12.54 -2.84
C LYS A 469 10.97 12.00 -3.52
N GLY A 470 9.87 11.80 -2.76
CA GLY A 470 8.63 11.16 -3.24
C GLY A 470 7.62 12.07 -3.95
N GLN A 471 7.89 13.37 -4.09
CA GLN A 471 6.89 14.38 -4.47
C GLN A 471 6.19 14.18 -5.82
N ARG A 472 6.71 13.36 -6.71
CA ARG A 472 6.11 13.11 -8.04
C ARG A 472 5.48 11.72 -8.21
N THR A 473 5.45 10.94 -7.15
CA THR A 473 4.98 9.54 -7.21
C THR A 473 3.49 9.38 -7.53
N SER A 474 2.70 10.45 -7.44
CA SER A 474 1.30 10.46 -7.87
C SER A 474 0.98 11.47 -8.99
N ASP A 475 1.98 12.00 -9.66
CA ASP A 475 1.80 12.94 -10.80
C ASP A 475 1.57 12.19 -12.14
N GLY A 476 0.92 11.04 -12.10
CA GLY A 476 0.76 10.12 -13.21
C GLY A 476 1.93 9.15 -13.36
N MET A 477 2.67 8.86 -12.27
CA MET A 477 3.71 7.85 -12.34
C MET A 477 3.11 6.52 -12.78
N THR A 478 3.81 5.89 -13.72
CA THR A 478 3.39 4.64 -14.33
C THR A 478 4.44 3.57 -14.10
N TRP A 479 4.11 2.59 -13.26
CA TRP A 479 4.91 1.38 -13.08
C TRP A 479 4.59 0.39 -14.18
N LEU A 480 5.61 -0.28 -14.65
CA LEU A 480 5.49 -1.33 -15.65
C LEU A 480 6.29 -2.56 -15.15
N TYR A 481 5.57 -3.61 -14.78
CA TYR A 481 6.15 -4.87 -14.37
C TYR A 481 6.08 -5.88 -15.52
N LEU A 482 7.18 -6.56 -15.79
CA LEU A 482 7.27 -7.65 -16.76
C LEU A 482 7.51 -8.99 -16.04
N PRO A 483 7.31 -10.12 -16.71
CA PRO A 483 7.59 -11.42 -16.11
C PRO A 483 9.05 -11.51 -15.62
N ASN A 484 9.20 -11.98 -14.38
CA ASN A 484 10.51 -12.14 -13.74
C ASN A 484 11.34 -10.83 -13.64
N ASP A 485 10.67 -9.68 -13.64
CA ASP A 485 11.31 -8.37 -13.54
C ASP A 485 11.70 -8.04 -12.09
N ASP A 486 12.86 -7.41 -11.93
CA ASP A 486 13.40 -6.91 -10.66
C ASP A 486 13.84 -5.44 -10.76
N GLN A 487 13.33 -4.70 -11.76
CA GLN A 487 13.76 -3.34 -12.03
C GLN A 487 13.54 -2.38 -10.86
N TYR A 488 12.49 -2.60 -10.05
CA TYR A 488 12.18 -1.73 -8.89
C TYR A 488 12.97 -2.11 -7.63
N ARG A 489 13.74 -3.21 -7.62
CA ARG A 489 14.66 -3.53 -6.53
C ARG A 489 15.82 -2.52 -6.50
N ASP A 490 16.03 -1.87 -5.36
CA ASP A 490 17.01 -0.78 -5.19
C ASP A 490 16.86 0.37 -6.21
N TYR A 491 15.62 0.64 -6.63
CA TYR A 491 15.29 1.67 -7.62
C TYR A 491 15.33 3.08 -7.04
N TRP A 492 14.68 3.29 -5.89
CA TRP A 492 14.40 4.61 -5.32
C TRP A 492 15.64 5.42 -4.94
N PRO A 493 16.72 4.85 -4.37
CA PRO A 493 17.91 5.64 -4.04
C PRO A 493 18.67 6.13 -5.27
N VAL A 494 18.42 5.56 -6.46
CA VAL A 494 19.23 5.78 -7.67
C VAL A 494 18.47 6.50 -8.78
N VAL A 495 17.14 6.32 -8.86
CA VAL A 495 16.33 6.99 -9.88
C VAL A 495 16.41 8.51 -9.72
N ASP A 496 16.47 9.21 -10.86
CA ASP A 496 16.26 10.67 -10.84
C ASP A 496 14.78 10.97 -10.59
N SER A 497 14.44 11.37 -9.37
CA SER A 497 13.07 11.61 -8.92
C SER A 497 12.36 12.77 -9.65
N ARG A 498 13.10 13.57 -10.43
CA ARG A 498 12.53 14.59 -11.31
C ARG A 498 11.86 13.98 -12.54
N PHE A 499 12.29 12.78 -12.94
CA PHE A 499 11.91 12.12 -14.20
C PHE A 499 11.33 10.73 -13.92
N LEU A 500 10.27 10.62 -13.12
CA LEU A 500 9.61 9.34 -12.90
C LEU A 500 8.76 8.93 -14.11
N PRO A 501 8.72 7.65 -14.50
CA PRO A 501 7.99 7.19 -15.68
C PRO A 501 6.54 7.65 -15.69
N GLY A 502 6.05 8.15 -16.80
CA GLY A 502 4.68 8.65 -16.95
C GLY A 502 4.44 10.06 -16.43
N THR A 503 5.36 10.68 -15.68
CA THR A 503 5.18 12.03 -15.12
C THR A 503 5.56 13.13 -16.11
N THR A 504 5.00 14.31 -15.88
CA THR A 504 5.43 15.55 -16.54
C THR A 504 5.95 16.49 -15.46
N SER A 505 7.14 17.07 -15.64
CA SER A 505 7.79 17.92 -14.65
C SER A 505 8.41 19.15 -15.31
N ALA A 506 8.47 20.27 -14.58
CA ALA A 506 9.08 21.52 -15.04
C ALA A 506 10.51 21.73 -14.52
N GLY A 507 11.21 20.69 -14.11
CA GLY A 507 12.57 20.73 -13.60
C GLY A 507 12.74 21.27 -12.19
N GLU A 508 11.67 21.73 -11.57
CA GLU A 508 11.68 22.23 -10.20
C GLU A 508 11.84 21.08 -9.19
N GLN A 509 12.76 21.25 -8.25
CA GLN A 509 12.97 20.29 -7.17
C GLN A 509 12.24 20.79 -5.93
N GLY A 510 11.03 20.26 -5.67
CA GLY A 510 10.46 20.32 -4.35
C GLY A 510 11.09 19.23 -3.50
N TRP A 511 11.93 19.53 -2.56
CA TRP A 511 12.36 18.59 -1.53
C TRP A 511 11.30 18.54 -0.44
N CYS A 512 11.25 17.42 0.26
CA CYS A 512 10.49 17.34 1.49
C CYS A 512 11.04 18.38 2.47
N ASP A 513 10.24 19.37 2.76
CA ASP A 513 10.45 20.27 3.88
C ASP A 513 9.51 19.83 4.99
N GLU A 514 9.99 19.65 6.22
CA GLU A 514 9.15 19.27 7.37
C GLU A 514 8.02 20.28 7.64
N GLN A 515 8.14 21.53 7.17
CA GLN A 515 7.04 22.50 7.17
C GLN A 515 5.91 22.10 6.23
N TYR A 516 6.19 21.32 5.20
CA TYR A 516 5.26 20.83 4.21
C TYR A 516 4.90 19.37 4.49
N ARG A 517 4.37 19.09 5.67
CA ARG A 517 3.61 17.86 5.88
C ARG A 517 2.53 17.82 4.82
N VAL A 518 2.70 16.95 3.89
CA VAL A 518 2.07 16.91 2.57
C VAL A 518 0.55 16.73 2.61
N THR A 519 -0.01 16.37 3.75
CA THR A 519 -1.46 16.36 3.98
C THR A 519 -2.12 17.73 3.81
N GLN A 520 -1.37 18.84 3.79
CA GLN A 520 -1.93 20.18 3.62
C GLN A 520 -1.62 20.84 2.26
N LEU A 521 -0.53 20.45 1.58
CA LEU A 521 -0.12 21.05 0.32
C LEU A 521 -0.23 20.14 -0.89
N GLY A 522 -0.39 18.85 -0.69
CA GLY A 522 -0.41 17.83 -1.73
C GLY A 522 -1.74 17.64 -2.44
N ARG A 523 -2.81 18.28 -2.00
CA ARG A 523 -4.10 18.19 -2.69
C ARG A 523 -4.19 19.25 -3.78
N ALA A 524 -4.25 18.80 -5.02
CA ALA A 524 -4.63 19.69 -6.10
C ALA A 524 -6.08 20.14 -5.92
N ASN A 525 -6.38 21.40 -6.15
CA ASN A 525 -7.77 21.87 -6.21
C ASN A 525 -8.42 21.48 -7.55
N ILE A 526 -8.28 20.21 -7.93
CA ILE A 526 -8.81 19.63 -9.17
C ILE A 526 -9.41 18.27 -8.84
N ALA A 527 -10.66 18.08 -9.28
CA ALA A 527 -11.40 16.85 -9.04
C ALA A 527 -11.09 15.73 -10.05
N TRP A 528 -10.51 16.03 -11.21
CA TRP A 528 -10.34 15.05 -12.27
C TRP A 528 -9.12 14.15 -12.03
N ALA A 529 -9.35 13.00 -11.45
CA ALA A 529 -8.49 11.82 -11.48
C ALA A 529 -9.38 10.58 -11.43
N GLY A 530 -9.08 9.58 -12.24
CA GLY A 530 -9.86 8.37 -12.30
C GLY A 530 -9.68 7.67 -13.64
N GLY A 531 -10.65 6.92 -14.07
CA GLY A 531 -10.57 6.14 -15.28
C GLY A 531 -11.82 5.32 -15.52
N ASN A 532 -11.69 4.31 -16.36
CA ASN A 532 -12.78 3.42 -16.72
C ASN A 532 -12.28 2.01 -16.98
N THR A 533 -13.13 1.02 -16.81
CA THR A 533 -12.82 -0.38 -17.08
C THR A 533 -13.99 -1.05 -17.79
N LEU A 534 -13.67 -1.85 -18.79
CA LEU A 534 -14.64 -2.69 -19.52
C LEU A 534 -13.95 -3.97 -19.99
N ASN A 535 -14.33 -5.12 -19.44
CA ASN A 535 -13.75 -6.42 -19.76
C ASN A 535 -12.20 -6.40 -19.68
N LYS A 536 -11.53 -6.62 -20.81
CA LYS A 536 -10.07 -6.62 -20.94
C LYS A 536 -9.46 -5.24 -21.23
N TRP A 537 -10.24 -4.18 -21.20
CA TRP A 537 -9.79 -2.81 -21.48
C TRP A 537 -9.92 -1.91 -20.28
N ALA A 538 -9.00 -0.95 -20.15
CA ALA A 538 -9.05 0.06 -19.11
C ALA A 538 -8.49 1.41 -19.57
N SER A 539 -8.89 2.47 -18.93
CA SER A 539 -8.32 3.80 -19.11
C SER A 539 -8.09 4.48 -17.76
N ALA A 540 -7.06 5.31 -17.69
CA ALA A 540 -6.85 6.27 -16.62
C ALA A 540 -6.75 7.67 -17.19
N SER A 541 -7.14 8.68 -16.43
CA SER A 541 -6.93 10.09 -16.80
C SER A 541 -6.84 10.99 -15.60
N MET A 542 -6.00 12.02 -15.69
CA MET A 542 -5.88 13.05 -14.68
C MET A 542 -5.68 14.44 -15.29
N HIS A 543 -6.24 15.44 -14.64
CA HIS A 543 -5.84 16.82 -14.85
C HIS A 543 -4.73 17.12 -13.84
N LEU A 544 -3.49 16.99 -14.28
CA LEU A 544 -2.33 17.32 -13.46
C LEU A 544 -2.30 18.84 -13.21
N LYS A 545 -2.28 19.21 -11.93
CA LYS A 545 -1.97 20.54 -11.46
C LYS A 545 -1.15 20.42 -10.19
N VAL A 546 0.11 20.74 -10.29
CA VAL A 546 1.00 20.71 -9.13
C VAL A 546 0.73 21.94 -8.26
N PRO A 547 0.39 21.81 -6.97
CA PRO A 547 -0.12 22.91 -6.15
C PRO A 547 0.81 24.12 -6.04
N THR A 548 2.11 23.88 -6.00
CA THR A 548 3.14 24.91 -5.78
C THR A 548 3.79 25.42 -7.07
N TYR A 549 3.40 24.86 -8.23
CA TYR A 549 4.04 25.18 -9.52
C TYR A 549 3.01 25.61 -10.55
N SER A 550 3.47 26.30 -11.58
CA SER A 550 2.65 26.71 -12.71
C SER A 550 2.23 25.55 -13.63
N LEU A 551 2.88 24.39 -13.49
CA LEU A 551 2.70 23.22 -14.35
C LEU A 551 1.27 22.70 -14.33
N LYS A 552 0.71 22.52 -15.52
CA LYS A 552 -0.59 21.88 -15.78
C LYS A 552 -0.47 20.95 -16.98
N ALA A 553 -1.24 19.88 -16.98
CA ALA A 553 -1.36 18.96 -18.12
C ALA A 553 -2.65 18.13 -18.01
N LYS A 554 -3.22 17.78 -19.15
CA LYS A 554 -4.24 16.72 -19.26
C LYS A 554 -3.53 15.46 -19.71
N LYS A 555 -3.74 14.36 -18.99
CA LYS A 555 -3.03 13.11 -19.22
C LYS A 555 -4.00 11.96 -19.29
N SER A 556 -3.80 11.03 -20.22
CA SER A 556 -4.58 9.82 -20.38
C SER A 556 -3.69 8.62 -20.66
N TRP A 557 -4.11 7.47 -20.13
CA TRP A 557 -3.56 6.16 -20.40
C TRP A 557 -4.68 5.25 -20.87
N PHE A 558 -4.49 4.55 -21.97
CA PHE A 558 -5.42 3.57 -22.51
C PHE A 558 -4.72 2.24 -22.60
N MET A 559 -5.28 1.21 -21.99
CA MET A 559 -4.66 -0.08 -21.76
C MET A 559 -5.44 -1.21 -22.41
N ALA A 560 -4.73 -2.05 -23.12
CA ALA A 560 -5.24 -3.23 -23.80
C ALA A 560 -4.30 -4.43 -23.52
N PRO A 561 -4.66 -5.68 -23.83
CA PRO A 561 -3.87 -6.85 -23.45
C PRO A 561 -2.39 -6.82 -23.83
N HIS A 562 -2.01 -6.14 -24.90
CA HIS A 562 -0.65 -6.13 -25.41
C HIS A 562 -0.01 -4.74 -25.51
N GLU A 563 -0.76 -3.67 -25.29
CA GLU A 563 -0.28 -2.29 -25.44
C GLU A 563 -0.85 -1.34 -24.40
N MET A 564 -0.10 -0.27 -24.15
CA MET A 564 -0.51 0.89 -23.36
C MET A 564 -0.23 2.15 -24.15
N ILE A 565 -1.25 2.98 -24.36
CA ILE A 565 -1.14 4.26 -25.07
C ILE A 565 -1.15 5.38 -24.03
N MET A 566 -0.20 6.31 -24.13
CA MET A 566 -0.05 7.46 -23.24
C MET A 566 -0.22 8.75 -24.03
N LEU A 567 -1.20 9.56 -23.65
CA LEU A 567 -1.46 10.87 -24.23
C LEU A 567 -1.31 11.99 -23.21
N GLY A 568 -0.82 13.13 -23.66
CA GLY A 568 -0.82 14.37 -22.92
C GLY A 568 -1.15 15.54 -23.81
N SER A 569 -1.91 16.49 -23.30
CA SER A 569 -2.28 17.73 -23.98
C SER A 569 -2.37 18.89 -23.00
N GLN A 570 -2.43 20.12 -23.51
CA GLN A 570 -2.43 21.34 -22.73
C GLN A 570 -1.32 21.40 -21.66
N ILE A 571 -0.15 20.90 -22.02
CA ILE A 571 1.01 20.99 -21.16
C ILE A 571 1.51 22.43 -21.19
N SER A 572 1.45 23.07 -20.03
CA SER A 572 1.89 24.46 -19.87
C SER A 572 2.60 24.65 -18.55
N SER A 573 3.67 25.45 -18.56
CA SER A 573 4.45 25.81 -17.38
C SER A 573 5.16 27.15 -17.63
N SER A 574 5.52 27.87 -16.57
CA SER A 574 6.37 29.07 -16.65
C SER A 574 7.82 28.75 -17.03
N SER A 575 8.22 27.48 -16.95
CA SER A 575 9.54 26.98 -17.33
C SER A 575 9.41 25.82 -18.31
N PRO A 576 10.45 25.50 -19.09
CA PRO A 576 10.43 24.31 -19.95
C PRO A 576 10.08 23.05 -19.15
N ALA A 577 9.17 22.28 -19.67
CA ALA A 577 8.71 21.05 -19.03
C ALA A 577 9.22 19.79 -19.78
N VAL A 578 9.20 18.67 -19.11
CA VAL A 578 9.61 17.37 -19.66
C VAL A 578 8.59 16.32 -19.30
N THR A 579 8.12 15.55 -20.27
CA THR A 579 7.39 14.30 -20.00
C THR A 579 8.35 13.11 -20.06
N THR A 580 8.38 12.32 -19.02
CA THR A 580 9.18 11.10 -18.93
C THR A 580 8.34 9.92 -19.44
N ILE A 581 8.75 9.36 -20.56
CA ILE A 581 8.10 8.17 -21.14
C ILE A 581 8.58 6.91 -20.44
N ALA A 582 9.87 6.82 -20.17
CA ALA A 582 10.48 5.74 -19.38
C ALA A 582 11.69 6.27 -18.59
N ASN A 583 11.91 5.70 -17.41
CA ASN A 583 13.11 5.85 -16.60
C ASN A 583 13.36 4.53 -15.89
N GLN A 584 13.90 3.56 -16.62
CA GLN A 584 13.92 2.16 -16.27
C GLN A 584 15.32 1.71 -15.89
N LYS A 585 15.45 1.06 -14.74
CA LYS A 585 16.68 0.37 -14.36
C LYS A 585 16.87 -0.82 -15.27
N ILE A 586 18.06 -0.97 -15.84
CA ILE A 586 18.41 -2.02 -16.78
C ILE A 586 19.67 -2.77 -16.32
N SER A 587 19.84 -4.00 -16.81
CA SER A 587 21.04 -4.79 -16.51
C SER A 587 22.23 -4.31 -17.34
N GLY A 588 23.44 -4.72 -16.93
CA GLY A 588 24.66 -4.45 -17.73
C GLY A 588 24.70 -5.14 -19.10
N SER A 589 23.84 -6.16 -19.31
CA SER A 589 23.70 -6.89 -20.56
C SER A 589 22.54 -6.39 -21.43
N ALA A 590 21.80 -5.38 -20.97
CA ALA A 590 20.67 -4.80 -21.70
C ALA A 590 21.11 -4.23 -23.04
N LYS A 591 20.29 -4.44 -24.06
CA LYS A 591 20.50 -3.89 -25.40
C LYS A 591 19.38 -2.89 -25.71
N VAL A 592 19.77 -1.64 -25.94
CA VAL A 592 18.87 -0.55 -26.31
C VAL A 592 19.09 -0.19 -27.78
N LEU A 593 18.02 -0.11 -28.55
CA LEU A 593 18.04 0.38 -29.93
C LEU A 593 17.16 1.64 -30.00
N VAL A 594 17.67 2.66 -30.71
CA VAL A 594 16.94 3.88 -31.02
C VAL A 594 16.84 4.00 -32.53
N ASP A 595 15.63 3.97 -33.08
CA ASP A 595 15.35 3.96 -34.51
C ASP A 595 16.18 2.89 -35.28
N GLY A 596 16.28 1.68 -34.65
CA GLY A 596 17.01 0.54 -35.18
C GLY A 596 18.53 0.54 -34.94
N ILE A 597 19.09 1.60 -34.36
CA ILE A 597 20.54 1.73 -34.13
C ILE A 597 20.83 1.48 -32.62
N VAL A 598 21.81 0.64 -32.31
CA VAL A 598 22.24 0.35 -30.94
C VAL A 598 22.76 1.62 -30.29
N LEU A 599 22.22 1.92 -29.10
CA LEU A 599 22.67 3.01 -28.24
C LEU A 599 23.70 2.49 -27.23
N GLN A 600 24.89 3.07 -27.21
CA GLN A 600 25.94 2.69 -26.29
C GLN A 600 25.76 3.40 -24.92
N PRO A 601 26.20 2.82 -23.79
CA PRO A 601 26.21 3.51 -22.52
C PRO A 601 26.99 4.84 -22.60
N GLY A 602 26.38 5.92 -22.13
CA GLY A 602 26.90 7.28 -22.19
C GLY A 602 26.49 8.08 -23.42
N GLU A 603 25.92 7.44 -24.44
CA GLU A 603 25.38 8.14 -25.61
C GLU A 603 23.97 8.68 -25.35
N GLU A 604 23.62 9.72 -26.10
CA GLU A 604 22.27 10.27 -26.21
C GLU A 604 21.83 10.32 -27.66
N ARG A 605 20.57 9.98 -27.92
CA ARG A 605 20.01 9.98 -29.28
C ARG A 605 18.55 10.41 -29.27
N LYS A 606 18.14 11.12 -30.32
CA LYS A 606 16.73 11.45 -30.56
C LYS A 606 16.02 10.25 -31.16
N ALA A 607 14.91 9.83 -30.59
CA ALA A 607 14.01 8.80 -31.11
C ALA A 607 12.85 9.45 -31.87
N THR A 608 12.60 9.02 -33.10
CA THR A 608 11.48 9.48 -33.94
C THR A 608 10.62 8.35 -34.45
N GLN A 609 11.08 7.10 -34.37
CA GLN A 609 10.35 5.91 -34.84
C GLN A 609 10.13 4.89 -33.73
N SER A 610 11.18 4.54 -32.96
CA SER A 610 11.04 3.57 -31.88
C SER A 610 12.23 3.59 -30.93
N VAL A 611 11.97 3.16 -29.67
CA VAL A 611 13.01 2.72 -28.75
C VAL A 611 12.70 1.28 -28.37
N VAL A 612 13.70 0.40 -28.46
CA VAL A 612 13.58 -1.02 -28.15
C VAL A 612 14.54 -1.37 -27.01
N LEU A 613 14.04 -1.97 -25.94
CA LEU A 613 14.84 -2.52 -24.85
C LEU A 613 14.72 -4.05 -24.87
N ASN A 614 15.86 -4.73 -24.96
CA ASN A 614 15.97 -6.17 -24.69
C ASN A 614 16.80 -6.34 -23.41
N ASP A 615 16.18 -6.85 -22.34
CA ASP A 615 16.85 -7.05 -21.06
C ASP A 615 16.30 -8.28 -20.32
N LYS A 616 17.18 -9.18 -19.88
CA LYS A 616 16.81 -10.38 -19.08
C LYS A 616 15.68 -11.22 -19.69
N GLY A 617 15.65 -11.33 -21.02
CA GLY A 617 14.62 -12.07 -21.77
C GLY A 617 13.31 -11.32 -21.97
N ASN A 618 13.18 -10.11 -21.45
CA ASN A 618 12.06 -9.22 -21.72
C ASN A 618 12.35 -8.30 -22.90
N ASN A 619 11.28 -7.92 -23.59
CA ASN A 619 11.34 -7.01 -24.73
C ASN A 619 10.27 -5.93 -24.56
N ILE A 620 10.66 -4.66 -24.65
CA ILE A 620 9.74 -3.51 -24.58
C ILE A 620 10.01 -2.63 -25.79
N ILE A 621 8.94 -2.18 -26.44
CA ILE A 621 9.02 -1.21 -27.52
C ILE A 621 8.21 0.02 -27.17
N TRP A 622 8.82 1.19 -27.24
CA TRP A 622 8.14 2.48 -27.20
C TRP A 622 8.13 3.08 -28.60
N LYS A 623 6.95 3.49 -29.06
CA LYS A 623 6.78 4.17 -30.35
C LYS A 623 6.11 5.52 -30.16
N PRO A 624 6.67 6.60 -30.74
CA PRO A 624 5.98 7.88 -30.81
C PRO A 624 4.82 7.81 -31.82
N LEU A 625 3.75 8.53 -31.47
CA LEU A 625 2.58 8.74 -32.33
C LEU A 625 2.49 10.24 -32.69
N ALA A 626 1.82 10.56 -33.79
CA ALA A 626 1.47 11.93 -34.18
C ALA A 626 2.63 12.94 -34.11
N GLY A 627 3.80 12.57 -34.59
CA GLY A 627 4.98 13.44 -34.65
C GLY A 627 5.71 13.64 -33.33
N SER A 628 5.32 12.93 -32.24
CA SER A 628 6.07 12.93 -31.01
C SER A 628 7.50 12.42 -31.21
N SER A 629 8.43 12.90 -30.39
CA SER A 629 9.82 12.44 -30.38
C SER A 629 10.42 12.60 -29.02
N ALA A 630 11.46 11.84 -28.68
CA ALA A 630 12.09 11.90 -27.36
C ALA A 630 13.62 11.89 -27.44
N GLN A 631 14.25 12.39 -26.41
CA GLN A 631 15.67 12.18 -26.13
C GLN A 631 15.81 10.86 -25.34
N VAL A 632 16.73 10.02 -25.76
CA VAL A 632 17.00 8.71 -25.17
C VAL A 632 18.45 8.66 -24.73
N SER A 633 18.65 8.21 -23.49
CA SER A 633 19.99 8.03 -22.95
C SER A 633 20.10 6.78 -22.08
N VAL A 634 21.29 6.20 -22.03
CA VAL A 634 21.66 5.12 -21.13
C VAL A 634 22.81 5.60 -20.26
N LYS A 635 22.55 5.75 -18.94
CA LYS A 635 23.52 6.32 -18.00
C LYS A 635 23.67 5.46 -16.74
N GLN A 636 24.91 5.31 -16.29
CA GLN A 636 25.21 4.77 -14.95
C GLN A 636 24.88 5.85 -13.91
N ARG A 637 24.19 5.44 -12.85
CA ARG A 637 23.81 6.30 -11.73
C ARG A 637 24.22 5.67 -10.41
N GLN A 638 24.42 6.52 -9.42
CA GLN A 638 24.70 6.14 -8.05
C GLN A 638 23.79 6.89 -7.09
N GLY A 639 23.46 6.26 -5.97
CA GLY A 639 22.66 6.86 -4.91
C GLY A 639 22.88 6.13 -3.58
N ASN A 640 22.24 6.65 -2.55
CA ASN A 640 22.30 6.06 -1.22
C ASN A 640 20.89 6.06 -0.61
N TRP A 641 20.52 5.00 0.05
CA TRP A 641 19.26 4.94 0.79
C TRP A 641 19.14 6.06 1.82
N ALA A 642 20.26 6.53 2.38
CA ALA A 642 20.29 7.67 3.30
C ALA A 642 19.88 9.01 2.65
N ASP A 643 19.89 9.10 1.31
CA ASP A 643 19.50 10.31 0.59
C ASP A 643 17.97 10.47 0.48
N ILE A 644 17.22 9.42 0.80
CA ILE A 644 15.76 9.37 0.65
C ILE A 644 14.99 8.99 1.90
N GLY A 645 15.72 8.58 2.98
CA GLY A 645 15.08 8.14 4.22
C GLY A 645 16.08 7.76 5.31
N THR A 646 15.60 7.00 6.28
CA THR A 646 16.37 6.59 7.46
C THR A 646 17.26 5.36 7.24
N SER A 647 17.08 4.65 6.12
CA SER A 647 17.92 3.52 5.76
C SER A 647 19.29 3.99 5.22
N SER A 648 20.26 3.10 5.12
CA SER A 648 21.58 3.37 4.55
C SER A 648 22.01 2.30 3.58
N GLY A 649 22.93 2.65 2.70
CA GLY A 649 23.54 1.74 1.73
C GLY A 649 23.64 2.37 0.35
N LYS A 650 24.83 2.33 -0.22
CA LYS A 650 25.10 2.82 -1.58
C LYS A 650 24.57 1.83 -2.60
N VAL A 651 24.01 2.34 -3.67
CA VAL A 651 23.51 1.58 -4.83
C VAL A 651 24.04 2.22 -6.10
N SER A 652 24.36 1.39 -7.08
CA SER A 652 24.76 1.83 -8.41
C SER A 652 24.02 0.99 -9.45
N ALA A 653 23.41 1.64 -10.46
CA ALA A 653 22.63 0.96 -11.47
C ALA A 653 22.66 1.74 -12.80
N GLN A 654 22.45 1.03 -13.89
CA GLN A 654 22.30 1.60 -15.21
C GLN A 654 20.81 1.89 -15.50
N PHE A 655 20.54 3.05 -16.10
CA PHE A 655 19.18 3.49 -16.42
C PHE A 655 19.02 3.85 -17.89
N LEU A 656 17.97 3.32 -18.50
CA LEU A 656 17.41 3.83 -19.75
C LEU A 656 16.44 4.96 -19.43
N THR A 657 16.65 6.14 -20.00
CA THR A 657 15.75 7.28 -19.85
C THR A 657 15.24 7.72 -21.21
N ILE A 658 13.92 7.86 -21.34
CA ILE A 658 13.23 8.35 -22.54
C ILE A 658 12.41 9.56 -22.11
N ILE A 659 12.77 10.76 -22.57
CA ILE A 659 12.12 12.01 -22.19
C ILE A 659 11.72 12.82 -23.42
N GLN A 660 10.51 13.38 -23.37
CA GLN A 660 10.04 14.34 -24.39
C GLN A 660 10.05 15.75 -23.79
N PRO A 661 10.94 16.64 -24.27
CA PRO A 661 10.94 18.04 -23.87
C PRO A 661 9.73 18.80 -24.42
N HIS A 662 9.26 19.79 -23.64
CA HIS A 662 8.22 20.73 -24.00
C HIS A 662 8.73 22.17 -23.81
N SER A 663 8.34 23.05 -24.72
CA SER A 663 8.64 24.49 -24.58
C SER A 663 7.85 25.10 -23.40
N ALA A 664 8.24 26.30 -22.97
CA ALA A 664 7.47 27.06 -21.98
C ALA A 664 6.14 27.61 -22.52
N GLU A 665 5.85 27.39 -23.82
CA GLU A 665 4.60 27.82 -24.46
C GLU A 665 3.41 26.96 -24.01
N SER A 666 2.21 27.50 -24.21
CA SER A 666 0.96 26.77 -23.97
C SER A 666 0.67 25.80 -25.12
N ASP A 667 -0.03 24.70 -24.81
CA ASP A 667 -0.55 23.71 -25.76
C ASP A 667 0.46 22.67 -26.28
N ASN A 668 1.50 22.37 -25.50
CA ASN A 668 2.36 21.22 -25.80
C ASN A 668 1.58 19.91 -25.59
N HIS A 669 1.95 18.89 -26.35
CA HIS A 669 1.34 17.56 -26.31
C HIS A 669 2.38 16.45 -26.50
N TYR A 670 1.99 15.23 -26.13
CA TYR A 670 2.71 14.00 -26.45
C TYR A 670 1.72 12.87 -26.75
N ALA A 671 2.17 11.91 -27.54
CA ALA A 671 1.45 10.67 -27.81
C ALA A 671 2.46 9.54 -28.00
N TRP A 672 2.35 8.49 -27.20
CA TRP A 672 3.25 7.34 -27.23
C TRP A 672 2.46 6.05 -27.05
N VAL A 673 2.94 4.99 -27.67
CA VAL A 673 2.49 3.62 -27.37
C VAL A 673 3.65 2.80 -26.84
N VAL A 674 3.36 1.96 -25.85
CA VAL A 674 4.28 0.99 -25.26
C VAL A 674 3.74 -0.40 -25.54
N PHE A 675 4.59 -1.27 -26.06
CA PHE A 675 4.32 -2.70 -26.25
C PHE A 675 5.18 -3.47 -25.24
N PRO A 676 4.68 -3.76 -24.04
CA PRO A 676 5.39 -4.59 -23.09
C PRO A 676 5.19 -6.05 -23.46
N SER A 677 6.26 -6.76 -23.74
CA SER A 677 6.15 -8.19 -23.94
C SER A 677 7.26 -8.91 -23.18
N GLY A 678 6.94 -10.01 -22.58
CA GLY A 678 7.94 -10.90 -22.00
C GLY A 678 8.89 -11.43 -23.09
N SER A 679 9.17 -12.72 -23.09
CA SER A 679 10.04 -13.39 -24.06
C SER A 679 9.49 -13.46 -25.50
N ALA A 680 8.20 -13.13 -25.70
CA ALA A 680 7.60 -13.10 -27.04
C ALA A 680 7.91 -11.79 -27.77
N SER A 681 8.17 -11.84 -29.07
CA SER A 681 8.27 -10.63 -29.87
C SER A 681 6.96 -9.85 -29.84
N PRO A 682 6.97 -8.56 -29.54
CA PRO A 682 5.74 -7.78 -29.48
C PRO A 682 5.12 -7.73 -30.89
N SER A 683 3.79 -7.88 -30.94
CA SER A 683 3.05 -7.57 -32.16
C SER A 683 3.09 -6.06 -32.40
N VAL A 684 4.04 -5.61 -33.16
CA VAL A 684 4.29 -4.17 -33.45
C VAL A 684 3.25 -3.59 -34.39
N ASN A 685 2.36 -4.41 -34.94
CA ASN A 685 1.33 -4.07 -35.90
C ASN A 685 -0.05 -3.83 -35.26
N ALA A 686 -0.08 -3.37 -34.00
CA ALA A 686 -1.33 -2.90 -33.44
C ALA A 686 -1.80 -1.68 -34.22
N ASP A 687 -2.96 -1.82 -34.85
CA ASP A 687 -3.60 -0.76 -35.60
C ASP A 687 -4.18 0.25 -34.59
N ILE A 688 -3.41 1.30 -34.29
CA ILE A 688 -3.79 2.34 -33.34
C ILE A 688 -4.13 3.60 -34.10
N THR A 689 -5.35 4.06 -33.98
CA THR A 689 -5.77 5.33 -34.54
C THR A 689 -5.90 6.36 -33.40
N LEU A 690 -5.06 7.40 -33.43
CA LEU A 690 -5.23 8.57 -32.59
C LEU A 690 -6.39 9.40 -33.11
N LEU A 691 -7.52 9.39 -32.40
CA LEU A 691 -8.73 10.10 -32.80
C LEU A 691 -8.69 11.57 -32.38
N ALA A 692 -8.14 11.85 -31.20
CA ALA A 692 -7.97 13.22 -30.68
C ALA A 692 -6.95 13.25 -29.54
N ASN A 693 -6.20 14.36 -29.43
CA ASN A 693 -5.33 14.66 -28.28
C ASN A 693 -5.26 16.18 -28.07
N ASP A 694 -6.33 16.76 -27.55
CA ASP A 694 -6.49 18.20 -27.41
C ASP A 694 -7.07 18.62 -26.05
N ALA A 695 -7.46 19.90 -25.97
CA ALA A 695 -8.03 20.50 -24.78
C ALA A 695 -9.45 19.96 -24.42
N LYS A 696 -10.16 19.34 -25.35
CA LYS A 696 -11.56 18.93 -25.20
C LYS A 696 -11.66 17.43 -24.96
N VAL A 697 -10.84 16.65 -25.67
CA VAL A 697 -10.91 15.19 -25.63
C VAL A 697 -9.57 14.56 -25.91
N GLN A 698 -9.29 13.45 -25.26
CA GLN A 698 -8.21 12.53 -25.59
C GLN A 698 -8.83 11.17 -25.91
N ALA A 699 -8.59 10.67 -27.13
CA ALA A 699 -9.26 9.47 -27.59
C ALA A 699 -8.42 8.69 -28.57
N VAL A 700 -8.52 7.37 -28.47
CA VAL A 700 -7.88 6.41 -29.41
C VAL A 700 -8.89 5.33 -29.80
N SER A 701 -8.67 4.76 -30.98
CA SER A 701 -9.36 3.54 -31.43
C SER A 701 -8.32 2.46 -31.69
N LEU A 702 -8.68 1.24 -31.33
CA LEU A 702 -7.97 0.02 -31.69
C LEU A 702 -8.85 -0.80 -32.63
N PRO A 703 -8.83 -0.53 -33.95
CA PRO A 703 -9.74 -1.15 -34.92
C PRO A 703 -9.67 -2.68 -34.91
N GLY A 704 -8.47 -3.25 -34.81
CA GLY A 704 -8.27 -4.69 -34.71
C GLY A 704 -8.89 -5.34 -33.46
N GLN A 705 -9.10 -4.57 -32.40
CA GLN A 705 -9.78 -4.98 -31.16
C GLN A 705 -11.22 -4.44 -31.07
N GLN A 706 -11.64 -3.65 -32.04
CA GLN A 706 -12.96 -3.03 -32.14
C GLN A 706 -13.33 -2.25 -30.87
N VAL A 707 -12.42 -1.44 -30.33
CA VAL A 707 -12.65 -0.64 -29.13
C VAL A 707 -12.30 0.82 -29.36
N ILE A 708 -13.10 1.70 -28.79
CA ILE A 708 -12.87 3.15 -28.70
C ILE A 708 -12.72 3.51 -27.23
N TYR A 709 -11.69 4.28 -26.92
CA TYR A 709 -11.51 4.94 -25.63
C TYR A 709 -11.59 6.45 -25.81
N ALA A 710 -12.28 7.13 -24.91
CA ALA A 710 -12.34 8.58 -24.91
C ALA A 710 -12.43 9.14 -23.48
N ASN A 711 -11.56 10.11 -23.17
CA ASN A 711 -11.66 10.95 -21.99
C ASN A 711 -12.10 12.35 -22.44
N PHE A 712 -13.36 12.64 -22.26
CA PHE A 712 -13.97 13.93 -22.60
C PHE A 712 -13.81 14.90 -21.43
N TRP A 713 -12.91 15.84 -21.55
CA TRP A 713 -12.68 16.89 -20.57
C TRP A 713 -13.80 17.93 -20.54
N ARG A 714 -14.48 18.08 -21.65
CA ARG A 714 -15.68 18.91 -21.85
C ARG A 714 -16.47 18.36 -23.04
N SER A 715 -17.65 18.97 -23.32
CA SER A 715 -18.44 18.60 -24.50
C SER A 715 -17.59 18.63 -25.79
N ALA A 716 -17.59 17.53 -26.51
CA ALA A 716 -16.85 17.34 -27.76
C ALA A 716 -17.40 16.13 -28.54
N THR A 717 -17.06 16.07 -29.83
CA THR A 717 -17.38 14.91 -30.68
C THR A 717 -16.09 14.22 -31.12
N VAL A 718 -16.05 12.90 -30.98
CA VAL A 718 -14.95 12.06 -31.46
C VAL A 718 -15.45 10.64 -31.80
N GLY A 719 -15.01 10.06 -32.91
CA GLY A 719 -15.43 8.71 -33.31
C GLY A 719 -16.95 8.54 -33.49
N GLY A 720 -17.66 9.63 -33.87
CA GLY A 720 -19.10 9.65 -33.97
C GLY A 720 -19.87 9.80 -32.66
N ILE A 721 -19.18 9.79 -31.50
CA ILE A 721 -19.75 9.96 -30.17
C ILE A 721 -19.70 11.44 -29.81
N HIS A 722 -20.83 12.06 -29.46
CA HIS A 722 -20.87 13.43 -28.96
C HIS A 722 -21.11 13.46 -27.45
N ALA A 723 -20.08 13.74 -26.67
CA ALA A 723 -20.22 13.91 -25.23
C ALA A 723 -20.90 15.25 -24.91
N LEU A 724 -22.01 15.21 -24.20
CA LEU A 724 -22.74 16.38 -23.70
C LEU A 724 -22.15 16.86 -22.36
N THR A 725 -21.58 15.94 -21.58
CA THR A 725 -20.93 16.20 -20.29
C THR A 725 -19.50 15.62 -20.23
N PRO A 726 -18.64 16.15 -19.36
CA PRO A 726 -17.32 15.53 -19.11
C PRO A 726 -17.45 14.10 -18.60
N MET A 727 -16.69 13.16 -19.16
CA MET A 727 -16.72 11.75 -18.77
C MET A 727 -15.52 10.96 -19.35
N SER A 728 -15.28 9.78 -18.79
CA SER A 728 -14.47 8.74 -19.41
C SER A 728 -15.38 7.67 -20.02
N LEU A 729 -15.07 7.21 -21.23
CA LEU A 729 -15.87 6.24 -21.96
C LEU A 729 -14.98 5.17 -22.59
N ILE A 730 -15.43 3.91 -22.52
CA ILE A 730 -14.94 2.79 -23.34
C ILE A 730 -16.14 2.18 -24.01
N MET A 731 -16.05 1.99 -25.32
CA MET A 731 -17.13 1.43 -26.14
C MET A 731 -16.58 0.36 -27.09
N THR A 732 -17.27 -0.76 -27.16
CA THR A 732 -16.98 -1.84 -28.11
C THR A 732 -18.29 -2.31 -28.79
N PRO A 733 -18.29 -2.64 -30.07
CA PRO A 733 -19.47 -3.16 -30.73
C PRO A 733 -19.77 -4.58 -30.25
N THR A 734 -21.03 -4.94 -30.30
CA THR A 734 -21.56 -6.30 -30.16
C THR A 734 -22.21 -6.70 -31.48
N THR A 735 -22.67 -7.91 -31.59
CA THR A 735 -23.43 -8.37 -32.79
C THR A 735 -24.70 -7.57 -33.06
N GLN A 736 -25.29 -6.96 -32.03
CA GLN A 736 -26.55 -6.26 -32.10
C GLN A 736 -26.48 -4.77 -31.73
N GLY A 737 -25.31 -4.28 -31.29
CA GLY A 737 -25.21 -2.88 -30.83
C GLY A 737 -23.86 -2.57 -30.20
N TYR A 738 -23.86 -2.11 -28.94
CA TYR A 738 -22.67 -1.69 -28.22
C TYR A 738 -22.68 -2.15 -26.76
N GLN A 739 -21.52 -2.55 -26.28
CA GLN A 739 -21.24 -2.60 -24.84
C GLN A 739 -20.45 -1.34 -24.48
N ILE A 740 -20.90 -0.64 -23.46
CA ILE A 740 -20.40 0.69 -23.09
C ILE A 740 -20.09 0.70 -21.60
N ALA A 741 -18.94 1.25 -21.25
CA ALA A 741 -18.66 1.64 -19.87
C ALA A 741 -18.41 3.14 -19.80
N VAL A 742 -18.96 3.77 -18.77
CA VAL A 742 -18.74 5.19 -18.47
C VAL A 742 -18.33 5.39 -17.02
N SER A 743 -17.58 6.44 -16.77
CA SER A 743 -17.32 6.94 -15.43
C SER A 743 -17.29 8.47 -15.40
N SER A 744 -17.45 9.05 -14.21
CA SER A 744 -17.15 10.46 -13.99
C SER A 744 -15.94 10.60 -13.07
N PRO A 745 -14.72 10.84 -13.61
CA PRO A 745 -13.53 11.11 -12.81
C PRO A 745 -13.67 12.32 -11.88
N ARG A 746 -14.59 13.23 -12.19
CA ARG A 746 -14.95 14.40 -11.35
C ARG A 746 -16.00 14.08 -10.28
N ARG A 747 -16.62 12.89 -10.35
CA ARG A 747 -17.75 12.46 -9.50
C ARG A 747 -19.04 13.26 -9.70
N ASP A 748 -19.29 13.69 -10.91
CA ASP A 748 -20.59 14.27 -11.28
C ASP A 748 -21.69 13.22 -11.09
N SER A 749 -22.88 13.65 -10.72
CA SER A 749 -24.03 12.76 -10.48
C SER A 749 -24.65 12.19 -11.75
N ARG A 750 -24.27 12.72 -12.92
CA ARG A 750 -24.80 12.30 -14.21
C ARG A 750 -23.75 12.49 -15.32
N VAL A 751 -23.69 11.55 -16.24
CA VAL A 751 -23.02 11.72 -17.52
C VAL A 751 -24.01 11.53 -18.66
N SER A 752 -23.82 12.27 -19.77
CA SER A 752 -24.69 12.17 -20.94
C SER A 752 -23.89 12.31 -22.22
N PHE A 753 -24.27 11.55 -23.24
CA PHE A 753 -23.67 11.57 -24.55
C PHE A 753 -24.68 11.16 -25.62
N GLN A 754 -24.40 11.52 -26.84
CA GLN A 754 -25.16 11.15 -28.03
C GLN A 754 -24.39 10.07 -28.78
N LEU A 755 -25.09 9.05 -29.22
CA LEU A 755 -24.56 7.96 -30.03
C LEU A 755 -24.28 8.43 -31.45
N PRO A 756 -23.40 7.72 -32.20
CA PRO A 756 -23.28 7.96 -33.65
C PRO A 756 -24.63 7.85 -34.32
N ASP A 757 -24.91 8.76 -35.27
CA ASP A 757 -26.11 8.78 -36.03
C ASP A 757 -26.41 7.43 -36.72
N ASN A 758 -27.52 6.81 -36.38
CA ASN A 758 -27.96 5.52 -36.87
C ASN A 758 -29.37 5.55 -37.39
N ALA A 759 -29.61 5.01 -38.54
CA ALA A 759 -30.97 4.87 -39.14
C ALA A 759 -31.92 3.97 -38.30
N ILE A 760 -31.35 3.15 -37.36
CA ILE A 760 -32.07 2.21 -36.53
C ILE A 760 -31.94 2.64 -35.07
N PRO A 761 -33.06 2.94 -34.37
CA PRO A 761 -33.04 3.30 -32.97
C PRO A 761 -32.46 2.19 -32.07
N PHE A 762 -31.88 2.62 -30.96
CA PHE A 762 -31.36 1.70 -29.92
C PHE A 762 -32.39 1.53 -28.80
N HIS A 763 -32.28 0.41 -28.10
CA HIS A 763 -32.90 0.18 -26.79
C HIS A 763 -31.86 -0.33 -25.79
N ILE A 764 -32.16 -0.19 -24.52
CA ILE A 764 -31.31 -0.68 -23.44
C ILE A 764 -31.50 -2.19 -23.31
N SER A 765 -30.50 -2.98 -23.68
CA SER A 765 -30.54 -4.46 -23.60
C SER A 765 -29.96 -5.01 -22.28
N SER A 766 -29.09 -4.26 -21.60
CA SER A 766 -28.56 -4.61 -20.29
C SER A 766 -28.28 -3.35 -19.48
N ASP A 767 -28.83 -3.26 -18.27
CA ASP A 767 -28.64 -2.18 -17.30
C ASP A 767 -28.83 -2.74 -15.88
N PRO A 768 -27.77 -3.31 -15.27
CA PRO A 768 -27.89 -4.08 -14.04
C PRO A 768 -28.53 -3.32 -12.86
N ASP A 769 -28.20 -2.04 -12.71
CA ASP A 769 -28.68 -1.19 -11.61
C ASP A 769 -29.75 -0.18 -12.03
N LYS A 770 -30.28 -0.31 -13.25
CA LYS A 770 -31.29 0.61 -13.81
C LYS A 770 -30.89 2.08 -13.76
N ARG A 771 -29.66 2.36 -14.18
CA ARG A 771 -29.06 3.71 -14.15
C ARG A 771 -29.15 4.45 -15.48
N VAL A 772 -29.44 3.75 -16.55
CA VAL A 772 -29.41 4.28 -17.92
C VAL A 772 -30.78 4.75 -18.34
N SER A 773 -30.83 5.89 -18.99
CA SER A 773 -32.00 6.35 -19.71
C SER A 773 -31.64 6.74 -21.15
N LEU A 774 -32.49 6.40 -22.08
CA LEU A 774 -32.33 6.68 -23.52
C LEU A 774 -33.48 7.58 -23.98
N ASN A 775 -33.14 8.69 -24.63
CA ASN A 775 -34.12 9.61 -25.25
C ASN A 775 -33.64 9.93 -26.66
N GLY A 776 -34.23 9.24 -27.64
CA GLY A 776 -33.71 9.20 -29.00
C GLY A 776 -32.32 8.54 -29.01
N ASP A 777 -31.34 9.28 -29.49
CA ASP A 777 -29.92 8.89 -29.50
C ASP A 777 -29.11 9.39 -28.29
N ILE A 778 -29.75 10.11 -27.36
CA ILE A 778 -29.09 10.62 -26.15
C ILE A 778 -29.17 9.59 -25.03
N VAL A 779 -28.00 9.11 -24.64
CA VAL A 779 -27.80 8.24 -23.46
C VAL A 779 -27.50 9.10 -22.26
N SER A 780 -28.18 8.87 -21.16
CA SER A 780 -27.88 9.50 -19.87
C SER A 780 -27.72 8.43 -18.79
N VAL A 781 -26.67 8.52 -17.99
CA VAL A 781 -26.37 7.56 -16.92
C VAL A 781 -26.31 8.27 -15.58
N ASN A 782 -27.08 7.74 -14.61
CA ASN A 782 -27.05 8.21 -13.23
C ASN A 782 -25.78 7.68 -12.53
N MET A 783 -24.85 8.56 -12.21
CA MET A 783 -23.57 8.25 -11.55
C MET A 783 -23.61 8.44 -10.04
N THR A 784 -24.77 8.77 -9.45
CA THR A 784 -24.91 9.01 -8.01
C THR A 784 -24.44 7.79 -7.21
N ASN A 785 -23.59 8.02 -6.20
CA ASN A 785 -22.99 7.01 -5.33
C ASN A 785 -21.99 6.04 -6.00
N LEU A 786 -21.64 6.23 -7.28
CA LEU A 786 -20.56 5.47 -7.92
C LEU A 786 -19.15 5.98 -7.59
N ARG A 787 -19.05 7.20 -7.06
CA ARG A 787 -17.78 7.77 -6.54
C ARG A 787 -16.62 7.74 -7.54
N GLY A 788 -16.90 7.83 -8.85
CA GLY A 788 -15.90 7.73 -9.92
C GLY A 788 -15.64 6.32 -10.44
N SER A 789 -16.29 5.32 -9.88
CA SER A 789 -16.24 3.94 -10.42
C SER A 789 -16.91 3.85 -11.77
N SER A 790 -16.50 2.87 -12.56
CA SER A 790 -17.08 2.54 -13.86
C SER A 790 -18.49 1.97 -13.72
N TYR A 791 -19.34 2.30 -14.69
CA TYR A 791 -20.63 1.67 -14.87
C TYR A 791 -20.76 1.16 -16.30
N SER A 792 -21.08 -0.12 -16.47
CA SER A 792 -21.21 -0.77 -17.78
C SER A 792 -22.65 -1.19 -18.07
N PHE A 793 -23.04 -1.07 -19.33
CA PHE A 793 -24.36 -1.41 -19.83
C PHE A 793 -24.29 -1.78 -21.31
N GLU A 794 -25.40 -2.29 -21.87
CA GLU A 794 -25.49 -2.66 -23.28
C GLU A 794 -26.69 -1.99 -23.94
N LEU A 795 -26.46 -1.59 -25.17
CA LEU A 795 -27.48 -1.07 -26.09
C LEU A 795 -27.57 -1.96 -27.32
N SER A 796 -28.77 -2.34 -27.70
CA SER A 796 -29.02 -3.09 -28.92
C SER A 796 -29.90 -2.31 -29.90
N LYS A 797 -29.65 -2.50 -31.20
CA LYS A 797 -30.52 -1.93 -32.27
C LYS A 797 -31.90 -2.56 -32.23
N ASN A 798 -32.92 -1.79 -32.45
CA ASN A 798 -34.25 -2.33 -32.65
C ASN A 798 -34.25 -3.22 -33.90
N LYS A 799 -35.00 -4.34 -33.84
CA LYS A 799 -35.09 -5.24 -34.97
C LYS A 799 -35.87 -4.59 -36.12
#